data_a23cd2bf555d893bccb42e42f8a8db62
#
_entry.id   a23cd2bf555d893bccb42e42f8a8db62
#
_cell.length_a   1.000
_cell.length_b   1.000
_cell.length_c   1.000
_cell.angle_alpha   90.00
_cell.angle_beta   90.00
_cell.angle_gamma   90.00
#
_symmetry.space_group_name_H-M   'P 1'
#
loop_
_entity.id
_entity.type
_entity.pdbx_description
1 polymer ?
#
loop_
_entity_poly.entity_id
_entity_poly.type
_entity_poly.pdbx_seq_one_letter_code
_entity_poly.pdbx_strand_id
1 'polypeptide(L)'
;MNAFSGGARRTLVGAAVSCSLCGTALAQQATPHPFDQITVSADRITPTAPGEDAARAEAARVPGGTDVVSASDYAHGRASTFSDVFAFSPGVFAQPRFGAEEARLSIRGSGLQRTFHMRGIYLMQDGVPITLADGSGDFQTVEPLALSYTEVRRGANALEYGGTTLGGSINFVSPSGHDGGGIRPRVEGGSFGYRRALVTVGDASKNSDYFASLSAYEQDGFRDWSHQENERLFANAGFRLSETVESRFFVSALSSYSQLPGSITKAQLKADPEQANATSLAGRQKRNYDLYRLANRTVIELGNDSRLELTAGYSYKDLFHPIFQVLQQRSNDYNLGVRYVAEHSLGGFANRVVLGASPSWNDVSDDRFVNVAGQKGAPTAASEQRSSNLTAYAEDQLAVTSRWTLVAGVQWTDSKRRYDDHFLSNGDQSLDATYARIAPKLGFLWQVTRDWTVYGNVSDSFEPPSFGELTGGPGIDLLDAQHARTVELGTRGTVARVQWDFAAYSARVHDELLGLNGPGGEPLGTVNAPHTRHDGFEAGAQVAITKSLSWRSSYLWSRFRFDDNASYGDNALPGIPAHFYRGELTWAPARGTASVYFITLNTEWSPRRYAVDMAHTLFADPYTLFGLKVGRNAGAGFSWFLEGRNLANRTYTATTGVIADARGQDAAQFLPGDGRAVYAGVSWKPK
;
A
#
# COMPACT_ATOMS: atom_id res chain seq x y z
N MET A 1 -10.91 43.71 -10.56
CA MET A 1 -10.41 43.79 -11.95
C MET A 1 -9.30 42.77 -12.06
N ASN A 2 -9.72 41.72 -12.61
CA ASN A 2 -9.24 40.88 -13.74
C ASN A 2 -8.04 39.99 -13.44
N ALA A 3 -8.41 38.70 -13.26
CA ALA A 3 -7.98 37.61 -14.15
C ALA A 3 -6.47 37.34 -14.21
N PHE A 4 -6.06 36.30 -13.48
CA PHE A 4 -5.08 35.33 -13.95
C PHE A 4 -5.23 34.06 -13.11
N SER A 5 -6.11 33.18 -13.52
CA SER A 5 -6.16 31.79 -13.09
C SER A 5 -6.48 30.94 -14.31
N GLY A 6 -5.49 30.30 -14.88
CA GLY A 6 -5.71 29.40 -16.01
C GLY A 6 -4.55 29.36 -16.98
N GLY A 7 -3.36 28.92 -16.55
CA GLY A 7 -2.24 28.92 -17.48
C GLY A 7 -0.99 28.10 -17.14
N ALA A 8 -1.04 27.24 -16.16
CA ALA A 8 0.15 26.46 -15.77
C ALA A 8 0.07 24.95 -16.06
N ARG A 9 -1.02 24.44 -16.60
CA ARG A 9 -1.28 22.99 -16.74
C ARG A 9 -0.89 22.35 -18.09
N ARG A 10 -0.22 23.07 -19.01
CA ARG A 10 0.07 22.51 -20.36
C ARG A 10 1.55 22.35 -20.71
N THR A 11 2.50 22.49 -19.81
CA THR A 11 3.93 22.57 -20.16
C THR A 11 4.77 21.37 -19.80
N LEU A 12 4.27 20.36 -19.08
CA LEU A 12 5.10 19.19 -18.67
C LEU A 12 5.17 18.07 -19.73
N VAL A 13 4.27 18.04 -20.72
CA VAL A 13 4.25 16.98 -21.74
C VAL A 13 5.21 17.25 -22.93
N GLY A 14 5.74 18.45 -23.07
CA GLY A 14 6.53 18.86 -24.23
C GLY A 14 8.05 18.71 -24.17
N ALA A 15 8.63 18.35 -23.02
CA ALA A 15 10.08 18.44 -22.81
C ALA A 15 10.86 17.11 -22.90
N ALA A 16 10.22 15.98 -23.14
CA ALA A 16 10.85 14.65 -23.04
C ALA A 16 11.24 13.98 -24.38
N VAL A 17 11.21 14.66 -25.51
CA VAL A 17 11.42 14.02 -26.82
C VAL A 17 12.65 14.56 -27.55
N SER A 18 13.77 14.72 -26.91
CA SER A 18 15.03 15.03 -27.61
C SER A 18 16.22 14.39 -26.90
N CYS A 19 16.35 13.07 -27.00
CA CYS A 19 17.65 12.40 -26.85
C CYS A 19 17.77 11.28 -27.87
N SER A 20 18.76 11.47 -28.74
CA SER A 20 19.02 10.71 -29.94
C SER A 20 19.57 9.31 -29.70
N LEU A 21 19.16 8.42 -30.56
CA LEU A 21 19.61 7.06 -30.89
C LEU A 21 21.13 6.88 -30.91
N CYS A 22 21.64 5.86 -30.23
CA CYS A 22 22.75 5.01 -30.70
C CYS A 22 22.90 3.75 -29.85
N GLY A 23 22.95 2.59 -30.50
CA GLY A 23 23.58 1.38 -29.96
C GLY A 23 22.71 0.14 -29.89
N THR A 24 22.69 -0.65 -30.97
CA THR A 24 22.15 -2.02 -31.01
C THR A 24 23.12 -3.00 -30.38
N ALA A 25 22.71 -3.74 -29.35
CA ALA A 25 23.37 -4.96 -28.91
C ALA A 25 22.35 -6.09 -28.78
N LEU A 26 22.63 -7.21 -29.39
CA LEU A 26 21.83 -8.44 -29.44
C LEU A 26 21.82 -9.12 -28.05
N ALA A 27 20.66 -9.29 -27.45
CA ALA A 27 20.46 -10.08 -26.24
C ALA A 27 19.78 -11.41 -26.60
N GLN A 28 20.31 -12.49 -26.05
CA GLN A 28 19.82 -13.85 -26.19
C GLN A 28 18.52 -14.06 -25.40
N GLN A 29 17.59 -14.80 -25.98
CA GLN A 29 16.25 -15.06 -25.49
C GLN A 29 16.23 -16.10 -24.35
N ALA A 30 15.51 -15.78 -23.27
CA ALA A 30 14.98 -16.76 -22.34
C ALA A 30 13.48 -16.96 -22.60
N THR A 31 13.02 -18.20 -22.63
CA THR A 31 11.62 -18.58 -22.88
C THR A 31 10.86 -18.67 -21.56
N PRO A 32 9.74 -17.94 -21.36
CA PRO A 32 8.94 -18.09 -20.15
C PRO A 32 8.07 -19.34 -20.21
N HIS A 33 8.19 -20.20 -19.21
CA HIS A 33 7.22 -21.26 -18.91
C HIS A 33 6.06 -20.66 -18.07
N PRO A 34 4.81 -21.12 -18.22
CA PRO A 34 3.67 -20.63 -17.42
C PRO A 34 3.77 -20.99 -15.93
N PHE A 35 4.79 -21.70 -15.52
CA PHE A 35 5.20 -21.98 -14.13
C PHE A 35 6.72 -22.12 -14.14
N ASP A 36 7.43 -21.00 -14.15
CA ASP A 36 8.88 -21.04 -14.12
C ASP A 36 9.36 -21.68 -12.81
N GLN A 37 10.01 -22.81 -12.96
CA GLN A 37 11.05 -23.24 -12.03
C GLN A 37 12.07 -22.09 -11.99
N ILE A 38 12.44 -21.67 -10.80
CA ILE A 38 13.46 -20.67 -10.53
C ILE A 38 14.71 -21.03 -11.31
N THR A 39 14.85 -20.48 -12.51
CA THR A 39 16.09 -20.48 -13.24
C THR A 39 16.78 -19.21 -12.81
N VAL A 40 17.73 -19.34 -11.89
CA VAL A 40 18.66 -18.24 -11.56
C VAL A 40 19.39 -17.90 -12.86
N SER A 41 18.88 -16.94 -13.60
CA SER A 41 19.67 -16.30 -14.63
C SER A 41 20.79 -15.55 -13.91
N ALA A 42 22.02 -15.78 -14.31
CA ALA A 42 23.20 -15.06 -13.81
C ALA A 42 23.19 -13.60 -14.35
N ASP A 43 22.03 -12.95 -14.35
CA ASP A 43 21.89 -11.54 -14.65
C ASP A 43 22.38 -10.75 -13.46
N ARG A 44 23.16 -9.73 -13.73
CA ARG A 44 23.87 -8.92 -12.75
C ARG A 44 22.94 -8.52 -11.62
N ILE A 45 23.19 -9.08 -10.44
CA ILE A 45 22.59 -8.59 -9.20
C ILE A 45 23.05 -7.14 -9.03
N THR A 46 22.11 -6.20 -9.05
CA THR A 46 22.36 -4.82 -8.66
C THR A 46 21.99 -4.68 -7.18
N PRO A 47 22.95 -4.48 -6.26
CA PRO A 47 22.67 -4.42 -4.82
C PRO A 47 21.62 -3.35 -4.44
N THR A 48 21.54 -2.26 -5.22
CA THR A 48 20.56 -1.18 -4.99
C THR A 48 19.17 -1.46 -5.59
N ALA A 49 19.03 -2.45 -6.48
CA ALA A 49 17.76 -2.90 -7.07
C ALA A 49 17.73 -4.43 -7.13
N PRO A 50 17.50 -5.11 -6.00
CA PRO A 50 17.44 -6.57 -5.96
C PRO A 50 16.28 -7.09 -6.80
N GLY A 51 16.48 -8.19 -7.48
CA GLY A 51 15.43 -8.86 -8.26
C GLY A 51 14.40 -9.56 -7.38
N GLU A 52 13.27 -9.95 -7.97
CA GLU A 52 12.15 -10.61 -7.28
C GLU A 52 12.57 -11.89 -6.54
N ASP A 53 13.47 -12.69 -7.10
CA ASP A 53 13.96 -13.92 -6.46
C ASP A 53 14.76 -13.64 -5.18
N ALA A 54 15.56 -12.58 -5.18
CA ALA A 54 16.29 -12.13 -4.00
C ALA A 54 15.31 -11.64 -2.91
N ALA A 55 14.26 -10.91 -3.30
CA ALA A 55 13.20 -10.48 -2.39
C ALA A 55 12.44 -11.67 -1.78
N ARG A 56 12.12 -12.69 -2.57
CA ARG A 56 11.50 -13.95 -2.08
C ARG A 56 12.41 -14.69 -1.10
N ALA A 57 13.71 -14.73 -1.38
CA ALA A 57 14.70 -15.34 -0.48
C ALA A 57 14.79 -14.59 0.86
N GLU A 58 14.80 -13.24 0.84
CA GLU A 58 14.76 -12.43 2.06
C GLU A 58 13.44 -12.58 2.83
N ALA A 59 12.29 -12.60 2.12
CA ALA A 59 10.98 -12.84 2.72
C ALA A 59 10.91 -14.22 3.41
N ALA A 60 11.58 -15.22 2.86
CA ALA A 60 11.64 -16.57 3.45
C ALA A 60 12.39 -16.62 4.80
N ARG A 61 13.27 -15.65 5.09
CA ARG A 61 14.03 -15.54 6.34
C ARG A 61 13.23 -14.91 7.49
N VAL A 62 12.06 -14.32 7.21
CA VAL A 62 11.22 -13.66 8.21
C VAL A 62 10.36 -14.70 8.93
N PRO A 63 10.40 -14.79 10.27
CA PRO A 63 9.56 -15.72 11.04
C PRO A 63 8.13 -15.18 11.23
N GLY A 64 7.48 -14.79 10.13
CA GLY A 64 6.14 -14.19 10.13
C GLY A 64 5.56 -14.13 8.74
N GLY A 65 4.31 -13.66 8.62
CA GLY A 65 3.61 -13.51 7.36
C GLY A 65 4.30 -12.53 6.42
N THR A 66 4.69 -13.01 5.24
CA THR A 66 5.31 -12.21 4.18
C THR A 66 4.73 -12.59 2.83
N ASP A 67 4.78 -11.67 1.87
CA ASP A 67 4.43 -11.95 0.48
C ASP A 67 5.28 -11.11 -0.46
N VAL A 68 5.52 -11.60 -1.67
CA VAL A 68 6.14 -10.86 -2.77
C VAL A 68 5.21 -10.96 -3.97
N VAL A 69 4.47 -9.88 -4.21
CA VAL A 69 3.50 -9.76 -5.30
C VAL A 69 4.21 -9.31 -6.55
N SER A 70 4.33 -10.18 -7.55
CA SER A 70 4.90 -9.84 -8.83
C SER A 70 3.99 -8.89 -9.62
N ALA A 71 4.56 -7.90 -10.32
CA ALA A 71 3.78 -7.06 -11.24
C ALA A 71 3.12 -7.87 -12.36
N SER A 72 3.70 -9.00 -12.74
CA SER A 72 3.12 -9.92 -13.72
C SER A 72 1.79 -10.51 -13.28
N ASP A 73 1.51 -10.59 -11.97
CA ASP A 73 0.29 -11.15 -11.41
C ASP A 73 -0.97 -10.33 -11.72
N TYR A 74 -0.84 -9.03 -11.94
CA TYR A 74 -1.94 -8.10 -12.20
C TYR A 74 -1.82 -7.32 -13.52
N ALA A 75 -0.66 -7.32 -14.17
CA ALA A 75 -0.43 -6.55 -15.40
C ALA A 75 -1.32 -6.95 -16.59
N HIS A 76 -1.98 -8.12 -16.53
CA HIS A 76 -2.87 -8.64 -17.58
C HIS A 76 -4.34 -8.23 -17.40
N GLY A 77 -4.62 -7.14 -16.72
CA GLY A 77 -5.92 -6.55 -16.52
C GLY A 77 -5.79 -5.05 -16.27
N ARG A 78 -6.91 -4.41 -15.94
CA ARG A 78 -6.89 -3.07 -15.38
C ARG A 78 -6.24 -3.15 -13.98
N ALA A 79 -5.12 -2.49 -13.79
CA ALA A 79 -4.42 -2.41 -12.51
C ALA A 79 -4.28 -0.95 -12.10
N SER A 80 -5.39 -0.33 -11.68
CA SER A 80 -5.42 1.09 -11.30
C SER A 80 -5.55 1.32 -9.81
N THR A 81 -5.80 0.26 -9.02
CA THR A 81 -5.98 0.39 -7.58
C THR A 81 -5.10 -0.62 -6.82
N PHE A 82 -4.81 -0.35 -5.56
CA PHE A 82 -4.16 -1.34 -4.69
C PHE A 82 -5.03 -2.57 -4.41
N SER A 83 -6.36 -2.45 -4.59
CA SER A 83 -7.24 -3.61 -4.60
C SER A 83 -6.88 -4.59 -5.72
N ASP A 84 -6.44 -4.08 -6.88
CA ASP A 84 -5.97 -4.89 -8.00
C ASP A 84 -4.60 -5.53 -7.69
N VAL A 85 -3.66 -4.76 -7.11
CA VAL A 85 -2.31 -5.22 -6.76
C VAL A 85 -2.36 -6.30 -5.69
N PHE A 86 -3.10 -6.07 -4.60
CA PHE A 86 -3.16 -6.97 -3.45
C PHE A 86 -4.31 -7.98 -3.49
N ALA A 87 -4.95 -8.17 -4.65
CA ALA A 87 -6.11 -9.06 -4.78
C ALA A 87 -5.89 -10.45 -4.19
N PHE A 88 -4.69 -10.99 -4.33
CA PHE A 88 -4.31 -12.33 -3.89
C PHE A 88 -3.19 -12.34 -2.84
N SER A 89 -2.81 -11.19 -2.29
CA SER A 89 -1.86 -11.10 -1.17
C SER A 89 -2.58 -11.50 0.13
N PRO A 90 -2.20 -12.61 0.78
CA PRO A 90 -2.88 -13.05 1.99
C PRO A 90 -2.82 -11.99 3.10
N GLY A 91 -3.92 -11.79 3.82
CA GLY A 91 -3.98 -10.88 4.95
C GLY A 91 -4.05 -9.39 4.60
N VAL A 92 -4.02 -9.02 3.33
CA VAL A 92 -4.18 -7.64 2.88
C VAL A 92 -5.63 -7.40 2.46
N PHE A 93 -6.34 -6.55 3.19
CA PHE A 93 -7.66 -6.07 2.83
C PHE A 93 -7.54 -4.72 2.15
N ALA A 94 -7.82 -4.66 0.85
CA ALA A 94 -7.81 -3.43 0.07
C ALA A 94 -9.11 -3.29 -0.72
N GLN A 95 -9.87 -2.20 -0.49
CA GLN A 95 -11.13 -1.92 -1.16
C GLN A 95 -11.17 -0.46 -1.64
N PRO A 96 -11.53 -0.22 -2.92
CA PRO A 96 -11.68 1.13 -3.45
C PRO A 96 -12.74 1.90 -2.66
N ARG A 97 -12.51 3.21 -2.47
CA ARG A 97 -13.49 4.09 -1.81
C ARG A 97 -14.44 4.74 -2.80
N PHE A 98 -13.91 5.20 -3.92
CA PHE A 98 -14.64 5.99 -4.92
C PHE A 98 -14.44 5.43 -6.34
N GLY A 99 -14.18 4.12 -6.43
CA GLY A 99 -14.04 3.43 -7.70
C GLY A 99 -12.68 3.48 -8.35
N ALA A 100 -11.70 4.23 -7.81
CA ALA A 100 -10.39 4.31 -8.43
C ALA A 100 -9.22 4.13 -7.44
N GLU A 101 -8.39 5.13 -7.26
CA GLU A 101 -7.11 4.95 -6.62
C GLU A 101 -7.15 5.01 -5.10
N GLU A 102 -8.08 5.76 -4.52
CA GLU A 102 -8.26 5.74 -3.07
C GLU A 102 -8.88 4.41 -2.63
N ALA A 103 -8.20 3.75 -1.71
CA ALA A 103 -8.65 2.49 -1.15
C ALA A 103 -8.54 2.50 0.38
N ARG A 104 -9.45 1.79 1.04
CA ARG A 104 -9.18 1.35 2.40
C ARG A 104 -8.14 0.23 2.30
N LEU A 105 -6.99 0.42 2.93
CA LEU A 105 -5.94 -0.56 3.05
C LEU A 105 -5.77 -0.93 4.52
N SER A 106 -5.93 -2.19 4.85
CA SER A 106 -5.79 -2.72 6.21
C SER A 106 -5.07 -4.06 6.20
N ILE A 107 -4.15 -4.24 7.12
CA ILE A 107 -3.50 -5.50 7.43
C ILE A 107 -3.68 -5.73 8.94
N ARG A 108 -4.29 -6.88 9.32
CA ARG A 108 -4.52 -7.27 10.73
C ARG A 108 -5.28 -6.24 11.57
N GLY A 109 -6.12 -5.43 10.93
CA GLY A 109 -6.94 -4.42 11.60
C GLY A 109 -6.29 -3.05 11.74
N SER A 110 -5.09 -2.84 11.20
CA SER A 110 -4.48 -1.51 11.15
C SER A 110 -5.34 -0.56 10.30
N GLY A 111 -5.47 0.67 10.74
CA GLY A 111 -6.13 1.73 9.97
C GLY A 111 -7.62 1.53 9.67
N LEU A 112 -8.32 0.63 10.37
CA LEU A 112 -9.74 0.33 10.14
C LEU A 112 -10.65 1.55 10.21
N GLN A 113 -10.34 2.47 11.11
CA GLN A 113 -11.15 3.67 11.34
C GLN A 113 -10.88 4.76 10.30
N ARG A 114 -9.76 4.66 9.58
CA ARG A 114 -9.35 5.65 8.59
C ARG A 114 -9.74 5.20 7.19
N THR A 115 -10.49 6.05 6.50
CA THR A 115 -10.93 5.78 5.13
C THR A 115 -10.19 6.60 4.07
N PHE A 116 -9.33 7.53 4.48
CA PHE A 116 -8.70 8.51 3.57
C PHE A 116 -7.18 8.68 3.76
N HIS A 117 -6.62 8.27 4.90
CA HIS A 117 -5.18 8.17 5.12
C HIS A 117 -4.85 6.75 5.54
N MET A 118 -3.73 6.28 5.08
CA MET A 118 -3.23 5.01 5.56
C MET A 118 -2.64 5.17 6.95
N ARG A 119 -2.91 4.21 7.83
CA ARG A 119 -2.35 4.13 9.19
C ARG A 119 -1.94 2.71 9.53
N GLY A 120 -0.90 2.61 10.34
CA GLY A 120 -0.43 1.32 10.85
C GLY A 120 0.22 0.41 9.82
N ILE A 121 0.58 0.94 8.66
CA ILE A 121 1.37 0.24 7.64
C ILE A 121 2.51 1.18 7.20
N TYR A 122 3.74 0.69 7.31
CA TYR A 122 4.92 1.44 6.90
C TYR A 122 5.15 1.27 5.40
N LEU A 123 4.94 2.32 4.62
CA LEU A 123 5.13 2.29 3.18
C LEU A 123 6.52 2.76 2.78
N MET A 124 7.10 2.03 1.84
CA MET A 124 8.36 2.35 1.20
C MET A 124 8.24 2.24 -0.32
N GLN A 125 9.09 2.95 -1.01
CA GLN A 125 9.38 2.73 -2.42
C GLN A 125 10.89 2.57 -2.60
N ASP A 126 11.30 1.43 -3.17
CA ASP A 126 12.72 1.07 -3.36
C ASP A 126 13.55 1.07 -2.06
N GLY A 127 12.89 0.71 -0.94
CA GLY A 127 13.48 0.69 0.40
C GLY A 127 13.60 2.07 1.08
N VAL A 128 13.11 3.14 0.46
CA VAL A 128 13.09 4.50 1.02
C VAL A 128 11.67 4.84 1.45
N PRO A 129 11.43 5.31 2.69
CA PRO A 129 10.08 5.62 3.18
C PRO A 129 9.31 6.60 2.30
N ILE A 130 8.02 6.31 2.08
CA ILE A 130 7.00 7.24 1.57
C ILE A 130 5.95 7.55 2.65
N THR A 131 5.95 6.80 3.76
CA THR A 131 5.25 7.18 4.98
C THR A 131 5.93 8.40 5.58
N LEU A 132 5.13 9.40 5.91
CA LEU A 132 5.58 10.65 6.52
C LEU A 132 6.01 10.42 7.98
N ALA A 133 6.78 11.35 8.53
CA ALA A 133 7.27 11.21 9.91
C ALA A 133 6.14 11.19 10.96
N ASP A 134 4.95 11.73 10.66
CA ASP A 134 3.78 11.60 11.56
C ASP A 134 3.07 10.24 11.46
N GLY A 135 3.50 9.35 10.55
CA GLY A 135 2.92 8.02 10.33
C GLY A 135 1.78 7.99 9.32
N SER A 136 1.41 9.12 8.72
CA SER A 136 0.47 9.17 7.61
C SER A 136 1.16 8.86 6.27
N GLY A 137 0.39 8.57 5.22
CA GLY A 137 0.95 8.28 3.90
C GLY A 137 -0.09 8.29 2.80
N ASP A 138 0.38 8.63 1.61
CA ASP A 138 -0.40 8.66 0.38
C ASP A 138 0.15 7.62 -0.60
N PHE A 139 -0.61 6.57 -0.87
CA PHE A 139 -0.19 5.50 -1.76
C PHE A 139 -0.47 5.79 -3.24
N GLN A 140 -1.24 6.82 -3.58
CA GLN A 140 -1.47 7.23 -4.98
C GLN A 140 -0.19 7.73 -5.69
N THR A 141 0.89 7.94 -4.96
CA THR A 141 2.19 8.32 -5.52
C THR A 141 2.82 7.25 -6.39
N VAL A 142 2.42 5.99 -6.20
CA VAL A 142 2.98 4.83 -6.88
C VAL A 142 2.14 4.48 -8.11
N GLU A 143 2.78 4.29 -9.27
CA GLU A 143 2.16 3.72 -10.48
C GLU A 143 2.28 2.19 -10.43
N PRO A 144 1.17 1.43 -10.21
CA PRO A 144 1.24 -0.02 -10.06
C PRO A 144 1.87 -0.74 -11.26
N LEU A 145 1.64 -0.24 -12.46
CA LEU A 145 2.15 -0.85 -13.71
C LEU A 145 3.61 -0.46 -14.04
N ALA A 146 4.23 0.39 -13.22
CA ALA A 146 5.66 0.73 -13.28
C ALA A 146 6.47 0.06 -12.16
N LEU A 147 5.91 -0.94 -11.48
CA LEU A 147 6.60 -1.76 -10.49
C LEU A 147 7.18 -3.04 -11.12
N SER A 148 8.20 -3.59 -10.48
CA SER A 148 8.69 -4.95 -10.72
C SER A 148 7.95 -5.93 -9.81
N TYR A 149 7.91 -5.63 -8.52
CA TYR A 149 7.19 -6.40 -7.50
C TYR A 149 6.87 -5.52 -6.28
N THR A 150 6.09 -6.08 -5.37
CA THR A 150 5.78 -5.43 -4.09
C THR A 150 6.01 -6.42 -2.96
N GLU A 151 6.79 -6.02 -1.95
CA GLU A 151 7.00 -6.81 -0.73
C GLU A 151 5.98 -6.41 0.32
N VAL A 152 5.35 -7.40 0.93
CA VAL A 152 4.41 -7.23 2.05
C VAL A 152 4.94 -7.97 3.27
N ARG A 153 5.03 -7.31 4.41
CA ARG A 153 5.37 -7.90 5.71
C ARG A 153 4.24 -7.61 6.67
N ARG A 154 3.54 -8.63 7.11
CA ARG A 154 2.33 -8.54 7.92
C ARG A 154 2.66 -8.48 9.40
N GLY A 155 2.04 -7.55 10.15
CA GLY A 155 2.30 -7.33 11.57
C GLY A 155 3.72 -6.81 11.84
N ALA A 156 4.19 -6.93 13.08
CA ALA A 156 5.51 -6.44 13.50
C ALA A 156 6.69 -7.25 12.90
N ASN A 157 6.63 -7.57 11.60
CA ASN A 157 7.62 -8.36 10.88
C ASN A 157 8.55 -7.52 9.99
N ALA A 158 8.40 -6.18 10.04
CA ALA A 158 9.19 -5.23 9.27
C ALA A 158 10.35 -4.61 10.06
N LEU A 159 10.79 -5.23 11.16
CA LEU A 159 11.79 -4.69 12.07
C LEU A 159 13.09 -4.32 11.34
N GLU A 160 13.55 -5.14 10.41
CA GLU A 160 14.77 -4.90 9.64
C GLU A 160 14.71 -3.67 8.70
N TYR A 161 13.52 -3.08 8.51
CA TYR A 161 13.34 -1.82 7.78
C TYR A 161 12.98 -0.65 8.70
N GLY A 162 13.02 -0.85 10.00
CA GLY A 162 12.70 0.16 10.98
C GLY A 162 11.19 0.37 11.21
N GLY A 163 10.33 -0.51 10.69
CA GLY A 163 8.89 -0.40 10.86
C GLY A 163 8.30 -1.53 11.70
N THR A 164 7.83 -1.25 12.92
CA THR A 164 7.09 -2.21 13.75
C THR A 164 5.69 -1.69 14.04
N THR A 165 4.89 -1.59 13.01
CA THR A 165 3.50 -1.15 13.10
C THR A 165 2.57 -2.34 13.31
N LEU A 166 1.33 -2.09 13.68
CA LEU A 166 0.33 -3.15 13.86
C LEU A 166 0.08 -3.91 12.54
N GLY A 167 -0.03 -3.19 11.42
CA GLY A 167 -0.27 -3.78 10.10
C GLY A 167 0.99 -4.35 9.44
N GLY A 168 2.13 -3.75 9.69
CA GLY A 168 3.40 -4.15 9.08
C GLY A 168 3.92 -3.16 8.04
N SER A 169 4.52 -3.65 6.95
CA SER A 169 5.09 -2.80 5.90
C SER A 169 4.78 -3.28 4.49
N ILE A 170 4.82 -2.33 3.57
CA ILE A 170 4.75 -2.57 2.13
C ILE A 170 5.89 -1.80 1.47
N ASN A 171 6.71 -2.49 0.66
CA ASN A 171 7.77 -1.89 -0.13
C ASN A 171 7.46 -2.10 -1.62
N PHE A 172 7.22 -1.01 -2.33
CA PHE A 172 7.00 -1.00 -3.78
C PHE A 172 8.36 -0.92 -4.47
N VAL A 173 8.69 -1.91 -5.29
CA VAL A 173 10.00 -1.99 -5.94
C VAL A 173 9.87 -1.74 -7.43
N SER A 174 10.55 -0.72 -7.90
CA SER A 174 10.60 -0.34 -9.31
C SER A 174 11.56 -1.23 -10.10
N PRO A 175 11.37 -1.40 -11.42
CA PRO A 175 12.37 -2.00 -12.28
C PRO A 175 13.66 -1.18 -12.31
N SER A 176 14.77 -1.85 -12.56
CA SER A 176 16.03 -1.25 -12.99
C SER A 176 16.13 -1.26 -14.51
N GLY A 177 17.17 -0.64 -15.07
CA GLY A 177 17.47 -0.76 -16.51
C GLY A 177 17.75 -2.19 -16.94
N HIS A 178 18.16 -3.07 -16.03
CA HIS A 178 18.40 -4.49 -16.31
C HIS A 178 17.11 -5.28 -16.52
N ASP A 179 16.02 -4.91 -15.82
CA ASP A 179 14.71 -5.60 -15.87
C ASP A 179 13.75 -4.92 -16.84
N GLY A 180 13.83 -3.60 -16.91
CA GLY A 180 12.92 -2.72 -17.63
C GLY A 180 13.36 -2.34 -19.05
N GLY A 181 14.35 -3.01 -19.69
CA GLY A 181 14.98 -2.60 -20.94
C GLY A 181 14.04 -2.33 -22.11
N GLY A 182 14.39 -1.32 -22.93
CA GLY A 182 13.63 -0.87 -24.10
C GLY A 182 12.43 0.03 -23.75
N ILE A 183 11.74 0.49 -24.81
CA ILE A 183 10.53 1.32 -24.70
C ILE A 183 9.31 0.41 -24.71
N ARG A 184 8.43 0.57 -23.71
CA ARG A 184 7.22 -0.25 -23.54
C ARG A 184 5.99 0.65 -23.36
N PRO A 185 5.25 0.97 -24.43
CA PRO A 185 4.00 1.69 -24.34
C PRO A 185 2.85 0.77 -23.93
N ARG A 186 1.90 1.34 -23.20
CA ARG A 186 0.63 0.72 -22.82
C ARG A 186 -0.48 1.75 -22.90
N VAL A 187 -1.64 1.36 -23.44
CA VAL A 187 -2.86 2.17 -23.46
C VAL A 187 -4.03 1.31 -23.01
N GLU A 188 -4.93 1.92 -22.25
CA GLU A 188 -6.13 1.28 -21.73
C GLU A 188 -7.33 2.21 -21.86
N GLY A 189 -8.52 1.62 -21.97
CA GLY A 189 -9.77 2.34 -21.93
C GLY A 189 -10.91 1.44 -21.47
N GLY A 190 -12.03 2.03 -21.07
CA GLY A 190 -13.16 1.23 -20.62
C GLY A 190 -14.32 2.05 -20.08
N SER A 191 -15.18 1.37 -19.33
CA SER A 191 -16.36 1.93 -18.69
C SER A 191 -16.03 3.13 -17.80
N PHE A 192 -17.01 3.99 -17.57
CA PHE A 192 -16.91 5.16 -16.69
C PHE A 192 -15.86 6.19 -17.14
N GLY A 193 -15.67 6.36 -18.46
CA GLY A 193 -14.69 7.30 -19.01
C GLY A 193 -13.22 6.91 -18.75
N TYR A 194 -12.96 5.67 -18.27
CA TYR A 194 -11.62 5.22 -17.94
C TYR A 194 -10.69 5.25 -19.15
N ARG A 195 -9.56 5.91 -19.00
CA ARG A 195 -8.46 5.94 -19.97
C ARG A 195 -7.12 6.07 -19.25
N ARG A 196 -6.12 5.34 -19.75
CA ARG A 196 -4.74 5.40 -19.26
C ARG A 196 -3.78 5.29 -20.43
N ALA A 197 -2.71 6.08 -20.37
CA ALA A 197 -1.52 5.92 -21.17
C ALA A 197 -0.31 5.77 -20.24
N LEU A 198 0.56 4.81 -20.51
CA LEU A 198 1.80 4.57 -19.78
C LEU A 198 2.91 4.29 -20.80
N VAL A 199 4.05 4.91 -20.59
CA VAL A 199 5.28 4.56 -21.29
C VAL A 199 6.36 4.30 -20.25
N THR A 200 7.05 3.16 -20.37
CA THR A 200 8.27 2.89 -19.61
C THR A 200 9.45 2.77 -20.56
N VAL A 201 10.61 3.19 -20.10
CA VAL A 201 11.87 3.08 -20.83
C VAL A 201 12.99 2.72 -19.85
N GLY A 202 13.89 1.86 -20.27
CA GLY A 202 15.06 1.50 -19.49
C GLY A 202 16.17 0.96 -20.37
N ASP A 203 17.39 1.04 -19.88
CA ASP A 203 18.57 0.44 -20.50
C ASP A 203 19.66 0.28 -19.45
N ALA A 204 20.61 -0.61 -19.73
CA ALA A 204 21.70 -0.93 -18.83
C ALA A 204 23.02 -1.03 -19.57
N SER A 205 24.05 -0.47 -18.98
CA SER A 205 25.44 -0.59 -19.37
C SER A 205 26.25 -1.40 -18.36
N LYS A 206 27.55 -1.44 -18.52
CA LYS A 206 28.44 -2.14 -17.58
C LYS A 206 28.40 -1.57 -16.16
N ASN A 207 28.33 -0.25 -16.02
CA ASN A 207 28.50 0.46 -14.74
C ASN A 207 27.34 1.38 -14.39
N SER A 208 26.33 1.47 -15.24
CA SER A 208 25.14 2.29 -14.99
C SER A 208 23.92 1.70 -15.66
N ASP A 209 22.78 1.96 -15.08
CA ASP A 209 21.48 1.61 -15.64
C ASP A 209 20.48 2.72 -15.33
N TYR A 210 19.38 2.76 -16.06
CA TYR A 210 18.27 3.65 -15.77
C TYR A 210 16.94 3.03 -16.14
N PHE A 211 15.92 3.45 -15.43
CA PHE A 211 14.51 3.18 -15.73
C PHE A 211 13.69 4.46 -15.53
N ALA A 212 12.74 4.70 -16.42
CA ALA A 212 11.79 5.79 -16.28
C ALA A 212 10.39 5.36 -16.71
N SER A 213 9.36 5.94 -16.10
CA SER A 213 7.96 5.76 -16.46
C SER A 213 7.24 7.10 -16.46
N LEU A 214 6.34 7.28 -17.43
CA LEU A 214 5.41 8.39 -17.52
C LEU A 214 4.02 7.82 -17.71
N SER A 215 3.09 8.18 -16.85
CA SER A 215 1.70 7.75 -16.94
C SER A 215 0.74 8.94 -16.84
N ALA A 216 -0.35 8.85 -17.60
CA ALA A 216 -1.51 9.71 -17.48
C ALA A 216 -2.76 8.83 -17.36
N TYR A 217 -3.58 9.09 -16.35
CA TYR A 217 -4.77 8.35 -16.01
C TYR A 217 -5.92 9.32 -15.81
N GLU A 218 -7.09 8.96 -16.34
CA GLU A 218 -8.31 9.73 -16.18
C GLU A 218 -9.52 8.79 -16.15
N GLN A 219 -10.54 9.13 -15.36
CA GLN A 219 -11.85 8.49 -15.41
C GLN A 219 -12.94 9.47 -14.91
N ASP A 220 -14.15 9.37 -15.46
CA ASP A 220 -15.32 10.07 -14.92
C ASP A 220 -15.81 9.41 -13.62
N GLY A 221 -15.60 8.09 -13.52
CA GLY A 221 -16.01 7.26 -12.40
C GLY A 221 -17.46 6.75 -12.54
N PHE A 222 -17.83 5.80 -11.67
CA PHE A 222 -19.18 5.21 -11.65
C PHE A 222 -20.24 6.14 -11.07
N ARG A 223 -19.82 6.98 -10.11
CA ARG A 223 -20.74 7.85 -9.38
C ARG A 223 -20.69 9.28 -9.91
N ASP A 224 -21.77 10.03 -9.72
CA ASP A 224 -21.75 11.49 -9.85
C ASP A 224 -20.65 12.08 -8.99
N TRP A 225 -19.95 13.10 -9.47
CA TRP A 225 -18.88 13.78 -8.75
C TRP A 225 -17.74 12.85 -8.31
N SER A 226 -17.30 11.95 -9.22
CA SER A 226 -16.21 11.01 -8.97
C SER A 226 -15.08 11.04 -9.99
N HIS A 227 -14.99 12.12 -10.77
CA HIS A 227 -13.94 12.32 -11.77
C HIS A 227 -12.57 12.37 -11.11
N GLN A 228 -11.60 11.67 -11.73
CA GLN A 228 -10.22 11.58 -11.28
C GLN A 228 -9.26 11.75 -12.45
N GLU A 229 -8.14 12.41 -12.18
CA GLU A 229 -7.05 12.64 -13.12
C GLU A 229 -5.72 12.56 -12.36
N ASN A 230 -4.77 11.78 -12.87
CA ASN A 230 -3.44 11.64 -12.28
C ASN A 230 -2.37 11.60 -13.37
N GLU A 231 -1.36 12.42 -13.20
CA GLU A 231 -0.16 12.42 -14.03
C GLU A 231 1.04 12.05 -13.15
N ARG A 232 1.83 11.04 -13.56
CA ARG A 232 2.98 10.56 -12.80
C ARG A 232 4.22 10.46 -13.66
N LEU A 233 5.31 10.95 -13.13
CA LEU A 233 6.67 10.68 -13.57
C LEU A 233 7.40 9.93 -12.46
N PHE A 234 8.05 8.84 -12.81
CA PHE A 234 9.01 8.17 -11.95
C PHE A 234 10.26 7.84 -12.76
N ALA A 235 11.43 8.02 -12.17
CA ALA A 235 12.69 7.59 -12.78
C ALA A 235 13.68 7.16 -11.71
N ASN A 236 14.55 6.19 -12.08
CA ASN A 236 15.71 5.84 -11.29
C ASN A 236 16.94 5.67 -12.17
N ALA A 237 18.12 5.89 -11.60
CA ALA A 237 19.40 5.66 -12.23
C ALA A 237 20.41 5.09 -11.24
N GLY A 238 20.98 3.94 -11.55
CA GLY A 238 21.98 3.23 -10.76
C GLY A 238 23.38 3.44 -11.33
N PHE A 239 24.36 3.61 -10.44
CA PHE A 239 25.76 3.83 -10.78
C PHE A 239 26.64 2.94 -9.92
N ARG A 240 27.43 2.08 -10.54
CA ARG A 240 28.49 1.33 -9.88
C ARG A 240 29.73 2.22 -9.77
N LEU A 241 29.93 2.79 -8.59
CA LEU A 241 31.03 3.73 -8.31
C LEU A 241 32.35 3.00 -8.13
N SER A 242 32.33 1.77 -7.62
CA SER A 242 33.48 0.86 -7.50
C SER A 242 33.00 -0.60 -7.55
N GLU A 243 33.89 -1.56 -7.36
CA GLU A 243 33.53 -2.98 -7.25
C GLU A 243 32.66 -3.27 -6.03
N THR A 244 32.74 -2.43 -5.00
CA THR A 244 32.07 -2.60 -3.71
C THR A 244 31.01 -1.54 -3.42
N VAL A 245 30.86 -0.50 -4.25
CA VAL A 245 29.94 0.61 -4.00
C VAL A 245 29.01 0.83 -5.19
N GLU A 246 27.73 0.73 -4.95
CA GLU A 246 26.67 1.10 -5.92
C GLU A 246 25.73 2.12 -5.29
N SER A 247 25.35 3.16 -6.04
CA SER A 247 24.43 4.20 -5.63
C SER A 247 23.34 4.39 -6.67
N ARG A 248 22.09 4.46 -6.22
CA ARG A 248 20.91 4.66 -7.08
C ARG A 248 20.12 5.88 -6.62
N PHE A 249 19.78 6.73 -7.58
CA PHE A 249 18.96 7.92 -7.37
C PHE A 249 17.56 7.68 -7.92
N PHE A 250 16.56 8.25 -7.25
CA PHE A 250 15.15 8.14 -7.60
C PHE A 250 14.52 9.52 -7.63
N VAL A 251 13.65 9.73 -8.62
CA VAL A 251 12.86 10.96 -8.79
C VAL A 251 11.41 10.59 -9.02
N SER A 252 10.49 11.22 -8.31
CA SER A 252 9.05 11.09 -8.55
C SER A 252 8.40 12.46 -8.61
N ALA A 253 7.42 12.60 -9.52
CA ALA A 253 6.52 13.74 -9.58
C ALA A 253 5.11 13.24 -9.83
N LEU A 254 4.13 13.79 -9.11
CA LEU A 254 2.72 13.46 -9.23
C LEU A 254 1.91 14.75 -9.22
N SER A 255 0.95 14.87 -10.14
CA SER A 255 -0.18 15.78 -10.04
C SER A 255 -1.45 14.96 -9.97
N SER A 256 -2.27 15.19 -8.95
CA SER A 256 -3.49 14.41 -8.68
C SER A 256 -4.69 15.32 -8.48
N TYR A 257 -5.75 15.02 -9.20
CA TYR A 257 -7.08 15.61 -9.05
C TYR A 257 -8.09 14.49 -8.79
N SER A 258 -8.90 14.60 -7.73
CA SER A 258 -9.93 13.62 -7.41
C SER A 258 -11.15 14.30 -6.81
N GLN A 259 -12.31 14.16 -7.46
CA GLN A 259 -13.61 14.52 -6.90
C GLN A 259 -14.02 13.46 -5.87
N LEU A 260 -14.74 13.89 -4.83
CA LEU A 260 -15.15 13.06 -3.71
C LEU A 260 -16.68 13.02 -3.62
N PRO A 261 -17.32 11.94 -4.09
CA PRO A 261 -18.77 11.81 -4.10
C PRO A 261 -19.39 11.64 -2.69
N GLY A 262 -18.57 11.40 -1.69
CA GLY A 262 -19.01 11.14 -0.31
C GLY A 262 -19.74 9.82 -0.12
N SER A 263 -20.08 9.50 1.12
CA SER A 263 -20.88 8.33 1.49
C SER A 263 -22.37 8.65 1.44
N ILE A 264 -23.21 7.63 1.17
CA ILE A 264 -24.67 7.71 1.12
C ILE A 264 -25.30 6.74 2.10
N THR A 265 -26.62 6.89 2.32
CA THR A 265 -27.37 5.95 3.15
C THR A 265 -27.60 4.62 2.41
N LYS A 266 -27.96 3.58 3.13
CA LYS A 266 -28.28 2.27 2.56
C LYS A 266 -29.53 2.32 1.66
N ALA A 267 -30.51 3.14 2.02
CA ALA A 267 -31.68 3.39 1.18
C ALA A 267 -31.32 4.07 -0.14
N GLN A 268 -30.47 5.09 -0.08
CA GLN A 268 -29.93 5.78 -1.26
C GLN A 268 -29.11 4.83 -2.14
N LEU A 269 -28.24 4.00 -1.56
CA LEU A 269 -27.48 2.97 -2.28
C LEU A 269 -28.39 2.03 -3.08
N LYS A 270 -29.52 1.63 -2.50
CA LYS A 270 -30.48 0.73 -3.16
C LYS A 270 -31.30 1.45 -4.25
N ALA A 271 -31.63 2.71 -4.04
CA ALA A 271 -32.42 3.50 -4.97
C ALA A 271 -31.62 3.92 -6.19
N ASP A 272 -30.42 4.45 -5.95
CA ASP A 272 -29.52 4.95 -6.99
C ASP A 272 -28.07 4.90 -6.48
N PRO A 273 -27.28 3.86 -6.83
CA PRO A 273 -25.91 3.74 -6.39
C PRO A 273 -24.95 4.74 -7.05
N GLU A 274 -25.36 5.40 -8.13
CA GLU A 274 -24.52 6.34 -8.88
C GLU A 274 -24.52 7.74 -8.25
N GLN A 275 -25.54 8.08 -7.46
CA GLN A 275 -25.68 9.42 -6.88
C GLN A 275 -24.50 9.81 -5.96
N ALA A 276 -24.14 11.09 -5.98
CA ALA A 276 -23.24 11.68 -4.98
C ALA A 276 -24.01 12.06 -3.71
N ASN A 277 -23.31 12.17 -2.59
CA ASN A 277 -23.84 12.80 -1.39
C ASN A 277 -24.12 14.28 -1.65
N ALA A 278 -25.31 14.77 -1.30
CA ALA A 278 -25.74 16.14 -1.59
C ALA A 278 -24.79 17.19 -0.96
N THR A 279 -24.28 16.93 0.24
CA THR A 279 -23.33 17.83 0.92
C THR A 279 -21.99 17.86 0.19
N SER A 280 -21.51 16.70 -0.28
CA SER A 280 -20.26 16.59 -1.05
C SER A 280 -20.37 17.34 -2.38
N LEU A 281 -21.52 17.22 -3.06
CA LEU A 281 -21.79 17.92 -4.31
C LEU A 281 -21.90 19.44 -4.09
N ALA A 282 -22.67 19.88 -3.10
CA ALA A 282 -22.83 21.31 -2.78
C ALA A 282 -21.48 21.95 -2.35
N GLY A 283 -20.69 21.23 -1.57
CA GLY A 283 -19.35 21.63 -1.14
C GLY A 283 -18.27 21.46 -2.20
N ARG A 284 -18.61 20.93 -3.37
CA ARG A 284 -17.65 20.58 -4.45
C ARG A 284 -16.41 19.89 -3.90
N GLN A 285 -16.64 18.88 -3.07
CA GLN A 285 -15.57 18.19 -2.34
C GLN A 285 -14.62 17.50 -3.31
N LYS A 286 -13.34 17.68 -3.08
CA LYS A 286 -12.25 17.11 -3.91
C LYS A 286 -10.95 17.04 -3.14
N ARG A 287 -10.00 16.31 -3.68
CA ARG A 287 -8.62 16.22 -3.16
C ARG A 287 -7.65 16.41 -4.31
N ASN A 288 -6.95 17.54 -4.30
CA ASN A 288 -5.95 17.87 -5.31
C ASN A 288 -4.61 18.03 -4.60
N TYR A 289 -3.56 17.44 -5.17
CA TYR A 289 -2.22 17.70 -4.66
C TYR A 289 -1.16 17.45 -5.72
N ASP A 290 -0.08 18.20 -5.58
CA ASP A 290 1.17 17.98 -6.30
C ASP A 290 2.20 17.43 -5.32
N LEU A 291 3.00 16.46 -5.76
CA LEU A 291 4.03 15.85 -4.94
C LEU A 291 5.32 15.69 -5.76
N TYR A 292 6.44 16.05 -5.17
CA TYR A 292 7.77 15.87 -5.72
C TYR A 292 8.63 15.13 -4.71
N ARG A 293 9.40 14.14 -5.18
CA ARG A 293 10.26 13.34 -4.31
C ARG A 293 11.61 13.10 -4.97
N LEU A 294 12.66 13.22 -4.16
CA LEU A 294 14.03 12.81 -4.46
C LEU A 294 14.47 11.78 -3.44
N ALA A 295 15.12 10.70 -3.89
CA ALA A 295 15.64 9.71 -2.97
C ALA A 295 16.95 9.13 -3.49
N ASN A 296 17.73 8.57 -2.57
CA ASN A 296 18.97 7.85 -2.86
C ASN A 296 19.03 6.57 -2.02
N ARG A 297 19.55 5.52 -2.61
CA ARG A 297 19.98 4.31 -1.91
C ARG A 297 21.39 3.98 -2.36
N THR A 298 22.30 3.83 -1.40
CA THR A 298 23.68 3.44 -1.63
C THR A 298 23.96 2.14 -0.86
N VAL A 299 24.54 1.16 -1.54
CA VAL A 299 24.97 -0.10 -0.95
C VAL A 299 26.48 -0.20 -1.05
N ILE A 300 27.12 -0.51 0.08
CA ILE A 300 28.55 -0.67 0.22
C ILE A 300 28.82 -2.11 0.70
N GLU A 301 29.41 -2.93 -0.13
CA GLU A 301 29.87 -4.27 0.22
C GLU A 301 31.19 -4.14 1.01
N LEU A 302 31.16 -4.58 2.27
CA LEU A 302 32.31 -4.41 3.18
C LEU A 302 33.25 -5.64 3.17
N GLY A 303 32.90 -6.68 2.41
CA GLY A 303 33.57 -7.99 2.44
C GLY A 303 33.09 -8.87 3.60
N ASN A 304 33.52 -10.12 3.65
CA ASN A 304 33.13 -11.11 4.66
C ASN A 304 31.60 -11.24 4.82
N ASP A 305 30.87 -11.26 3.69
CA ASP A 305 29.41 -11.35 3.62
C ASP A 305 28.67 -10.28 4.46
N SER A 306 29.27 -9.07 4.51
CA SER A 306 28.69 -7.93 5.17
C SER A 306 28.49 -6.75 4.23
N ARG A 307 27.42 -5.99 4.45
CA ARG A 307 27.10 -4.79 3.68
C ARG A 307 26.50 -3.68 4.53
N LEU A 308 26.71 -2.46 4.08
CA LEU A 308 26.12 -1.26 4.63
C LEU A 308 25.20 -0.65 3.58
N GLU A 309 23.95 -0.42 3.95
CA GLU A 309 22.96 0.25 3.11
C GLU A 309 22.65 1.62 3.70
N LEU A 310 22.73 2.64 2.87
CA LEU A 310 22.43 4.03 3.23
C LEU A 310 21.24 4.48 2.37
N THR A 311 20.27 5.12 3.00
CA THR A 311 19.13 5.72 2.31
C THR A 311 18.96 7.17 2.71
N ALA A 312 18.49 7.99 1.77
CA ALA A 312 18.10 9.38 2.01
C ALA A 312 16.90 9.71 1.12
N GLY A 313 15.96 10.46 1.65
CA GLY A 313 14.77 10.88 0.92
C GLY A 313 14.31 12.26 1.34
N TYR A 314 13.78 12.99 0.38
CA TYR A 314 13.09 14.25 0.55
C TYR A 314 11.83 14.25 -0.28
N SER A 315 10.71 14.72 0.27
CA SER A 315 9.49 14.98 -0.48
C SER A 315 8.85 16.31 -0.10
N TYR A 316 8.26 16.94 -1.12
CA TYR A 316 7.42 18.14 -0.98
C TYR A 316 6.04 17.83 -1.50
N LYS A 317 4.99 18.22 -0.75
CA LYS A 317 3.59 18.09 -1.16
C LYS A 317 2.84 19.40 -0.93
N ASP A 318 2.07 19.84 -1.93
CA ASP A 318 1.09 20.94 -1.83
C ASP A 318 -0.31 20.36 -2.03
N LEU A 319 -1.14 20.40 -0.99
CA LEU A 319 -2.48 19.81 -0.95
C LEU A 319 -3.53 20.91 -0.86
N PHE A 320 -4.52 20.88 -1.78
CA PHE A 320 -5.77 21.64 -1.71
C PHE A 320 -6.96 20.70 -1.61
N HIS A 321 -7.63 20.69 -0.44
CA HIS A 321 -8.61 19.66 -0.11
C HIS A 321 -9.89 20.25 0.48
N PRO A 322 -10.83 20.77 -0.35
CA PRO A 322 -12.17 21.13 0.08
C PRO A 322 -12.99 19.88 0.39
N ILE A 323 -13.38 19.74 1.66
CA ILE A 323 -14.31 18.75 2.22
C ILE A 323 -15.37 19.52 3.03
N PHE A 324 -15.68 19.13 4.25
CA PHE A 324 -16.53 19.94 5.16
C PHE A 324 -15.90 21.30 5.50
N GLN A 325 -14.60 21.43 5.35
CA GLN A 325 -13.80 22.66 5.33
C GLN A 325 -12.78 22.60 4.21
N VAL A 326 -12.12 23.70 3.86
CA VAL A 326 -10.99 23.68 2.92
C VAL A 326 -9.71 23.55 3.70
N LEU A 327 -8.95 22.46 3.44
CA LEU A 327 -7.59 22.28 3.94
C LEU A 327 -6.60 22.70 2.84
N GLN A 328 -5.68 23.57 3.19
CA GLN A 328 -4.50 23.89 2.39
C GLN A 328 -3.27 23.50 3.20
N GLN A 329 -2.55 22.46 2.73
CA GLN A 329 -1.37 21.97 3.42
C GLN A 329 -0.16 21.99 2.51
N ARG A 330 0.98 22.40 3.05
CA ARG A 330 2.29 22.26 2.42
C ARG A 330 3.19 21.50 3.37
N SER A 331 3.77 20.43 2.90
CA SER A 331 4.64 19.60 3.72
C SER A 331 6.01 19.40 3.08
N ASN A 332 7.02 19.37 3.93
CA ASN A 332 8.38 18.94 3.61
C ASN A 332 8.71 17.75 4.49
N ASP A 333 9.11 16.66 3.88
CA ASP A 333 9.49 15.42 4.57
C ASP A 333 10.91 15.04 4.26
N TYR A 334 11.62 14.61 5.29
CA TYR A 334 13.01 14.17 5.22
C TYR A 334 13.15 12.82 5.93
N ASN A 335 13.87 11.91 5.31
CA ASN A 335 14.23 10.64 5.94
C ASN A 335 15.67 10.28 5.60
N LEU A 336 16.33 9.63 6.55
CA LEU A 336 17.63 9.01 6.41
C LEU A 336 17.53 7.60 6.94
N GLY A 337 18.40 6.72 6.48
CA GLY A 337 18.50 5.37 6.98
C GLY A 337 19.92 4.84 6.88
N VAL A 338 20.31 4.08 7.88
CA VAL A 338 21.51 3.26 7.86
C VAL A 338 21.13 1.85 8.26
N ARG A 339 21.54 0.86 7.47
CA ARG A 339 21.29 -0.56 7.72
C ARG A 339 22.56 -1.34 7.46
N TYR A 340 23.03 -2.06 8.48
CA TYR A 340 24.16 -2.98 8.40
C TYR A 340 23.65 -4.41 8.44
N VAL A 341 24.09 -5.23 7.53
CA VAL A 341 23.79 -6.66 7.46
C VAL A 341 25.09 -7.42 7.41
N ALA A 342 25.23 -8.42 8.26
CA ALA A 342 26.39 -9.32 8.24
C ALA A 342 25.95 -10.77 8.40
N GLU A 343 26.54 -11.65 7.59
CA GLU A 343 26.39 -13.09 7.73
C GLU A 343 27.75 -13.67 8.17
N HIS A 344 27.77 -14.41 9.26
CA HIS A 344 28.99 -14.96 9.84
C HIS A 344 28.73 -16.27 10.58
N SER A 345 29.76 -16.88 11.15
CA SER A 345 29.62 -18.05 12.02
C SER A 345 29.80 -17.64 13.47
N LEU A 346 28.82 -17.95 14.31
CA LEU A 346 28.86 -17.74 15.76
C LEU A 346 28.89 -19.10 16.45
N GLY A 347 30.03 -19.47 17.04
CA GLY A 347 30.17 -20.77 17.74
C GLY A 347 29.98 -22.00 16.84
N GLY A 348 30.21 -21.86 15.51
CA GLY A 348 30.00 -22.93 14.53
C GLY A 348 28.59 -22.94 13.89
N PHE A 349 27.70 -22.06 14.34
CA PHE A 349 26.35 -21.89 13.77
C PHE A 349 26.33 -20.74 12.77
N ALA A 350 25.62 -20.90 11.66
CA ALA A 350 25.40 -19.80 10.75
C ALA A 350 24.52 -18.73 11.43
N ASN A 351 24.97 -17.49 11.36
CA ASN A 351 24.34 -16.35 12.04
C ASN A 351 24.24 -15.18 11.08
N ARG A 352 23.11 -14.45 11.17
CA ARG A 352 22.90 -13.21 10.44
C ARG A 352 22.46 -12.12 11.40
N VAL A 353 23.17 -11.01 11.39
CA VAL A 353 22.89 -9.82 12.21
C VAL A 353 22.44 -8.69 11.31
N VAL A 354 21.37 -8.00 11.71
CA VAL A 354 20.89 -6.78 11.08
C VAL A 354 20.81 -5.69 12.14
N LEU A 355 21.50 -4.59 11.89
CA LEU A 355 21.46 -3.40 12.75
C LEU A 355 21.04 -2.20 11.91
N GLY A 356 20.28 -1.26 12.47
CA GLY A 356 20.00 -0.05 11.74
C GLY A 356 19.41 1.08 12.58
N ALA A 357 19.38 2.25 11.96
CA ALA A 357 18.73 3.43 12.48
C ALA A 357 18.09 4.25 11.34
N SER A 358 16.93 4.82 11.62
CA SER A 358 16.15 5.58 10.65
C SER A 358 15.57 6.83 11.31
N PRO A 359 16.29 7.97 11.29
CA PRO A 359 15.72 9.26 11.62
C PRO A 359 14.81 9.77 10.49
N SER A 360 13.68 10.35 10.85
CA SER A 360 12.79 11.04 9.93
C SER A 360 12.14 12.26 10.60
N TRP A 361 11.84 13.29 9.82
CA TRP A 361 11.14 14.48 10.31
C TRP A 361 10.36 15.14 9.20
N ASN A 362 9.29 15.83 9.58
CA ASN A 362 8.52 16.65 8.65
C ASN A 362 8.07 17.97 9.29
N ASP A 363 7.83 18.94 8.39
CA ASP A 363 7.21 20.22 8.69
C ASP A 363 6.00 20.40 7.78
N VAL A 364 4.84 20.71 8.38
CA VAL A 364 3.58 20.93 7.66
C VAL A 364 2.98 22.27 8.06
N SER A 365 2.76 23.16 7.09
CA SER A 365 1.89 24.31 7.25
C SER A 365 0.45 23.87 6.90
N ASP A 366 -0.49 23.99 7.84
CA ASP A 366 -1.90 23.59 7.71
C ASP A 366 -2.83 24.78 7.96
N ASP A 367 -3.36 25.35 6.88
CA ASP A 367 -4.35 26.43 6.90
C ASP A 367 -5.73 25.87 6.57
N ARG A 368 -6.74 26.20 7.38
CA ARG A 368 -8.11 25.72 7.21
C ARG A 368 -9.09 26.87 7.05
N PHE A 369 -10.11 26.67 6.21
CA PHE A 369 -11.08 27.68 5.87
C PHE A 369 -12.47 27.08 5.79
N VAL A 370 -13.50 27.88 6.00
CA VAL A 370 -14.89 27.52 5.66
C VAL A 370 -14.94 27.13 4.19
N ASN A 371 -15.56 25.99 3.87
CA ASN A 371 -15.78 25.61 2.48
C ASN A 371 -16.99 26.36 1.90
N VAL A 372 -16.75 27.19 0.89
CA VAL A 372 -17.80 27.91 0.15
C VAL A 372 -17.82 27.36 -1.28
N ALA A 373 -18.59 26.30 -1.51
CA ALA A 373 -18.71 25.63 -2.82
C ALA A 373 -17.33 25.29 -3.44
N GLY A 374 -16.42 24.73 -2.65
CA GLY A 374 -15.09 24.32 -3.10
C GLY A 374 -14.05 25.43 -3.09
N GLN A 375 -14.37 26.60 -2.57
CA GLN A 375 -13.48 27.75 -2.42
C GLN A 375 -13.21 28.07 -0.96
N LYS A 376 -12.10 28.75 -0.69
CA LYS A 376 -11.75 29.24 0.63
C LYS A 376 -12.70 30.36 1.06
N GLY A 377 -13.39 30.17 2.17
CA GLY A 377 -14.12 31.20 2.89
C GLY A 377 -13.29 31.83 4.01
N ALA A 378 -13.91 32.16 5.14
CA ALA A 378 -13.22 32.67 6.31
C ALA A 378 -12.23 31.61 6.87
N PRO A 379 -11.07 32.03 7.42
CA PRO A 379 -10.14 31.10 8.05
C PRO A 379 -10.76 30.51 9.33
N THR A 380 -10.46 29.24 9.61
CA THR A 380 -10.97 28.50 10.77
C THR A 380 -9.86 27.89 11.60
N ALA A 381 -8.67 27.68 11.03
CA ALA A 381 -7.46 27.26 11.74
C ALA A 381 -6.22 27.65 10.91
N ALA A 382 -5.11 27.83 11.58
CA ALA A 382 -3.78 28.00 10.97
C ALA A 382 -2.74 27.43 11.94
N SER A 383 -1.87 26.54 11.46
CA SER A 383 -0.88 25.91 12.33
C SER A 383 0.38 25.49 11.58
N GLU A 384 1.47 25.39 12.31
CA GLU A 384 2.65 24.63 11.92
C GLU A 384 2.71 23.32 12.73
N GLN A 385 2.87 22.22 12.03
CA GLN A 385 2.92 20.88 12.60
C GLN A 385 4.30 20.29 12.30
N ARG A 386 5.02 19.88 13.34
CA ARG A 386 6.36 19.28 13.21
C ARG A 386 6.37 17.91 13.86
N SER A 387 6.79 16.90 13.12
CA SER A 387 7.07 15.59 13.67
C SER A 387 8.52 15.19 13.45
N SER A 388 9.06 14.44 14.41
CA SER A 388 10.35 13.78 14.26
C SER A 388 10.26 12.38 14.88
N ASN A 389 10.91 11.41 14.23
CA ASN A 389 11.10 10.08 14.78
C ASN A 389 12.56 9.70 14.68
N LEU A 390 13.03 8.98 15.68
CA LEU A 390 14.27 8.21 15.63
C LEU A 390 13.93 6.77 15.95
N THR A 391 14.18 5.88 14.99
CA THR A 391 14.02 4.45 15.17
C THR A 391 15.39 3.79 15.09
N ALA A 392 15.74 2.99 16.09
CA ALA A 392 16.93 2.14 16.09
C ALA A 392 16.53 0.70 16.30
N TYR A 393 17.17 -0.24 15.61
CA TYR A 393 16.80 -1.66 15.66
C TYR A 393 17.99 -2.59 15.52
N ALA A 394 17.81 -3.79 16.08
CA ALA A 394 18.72 -4.90 15.95
C ALA A 394 17.93 -6.19 15.81
N GLU A 395 18.33 -7.07 14.90
CA GLU A 395 17.80 -8.43 14.76
C GLU A 395 18.96 -9.41 14.56
N ASP A 396 18.89 -10.54 15.26
CA ASP A 396 19.82 -11.66 15.15
C ASP A 396 19.06 -12.93 14.72
N GLN A 397 19.59 -13.62 13.73
CA GLN A 397 19.06 -14.87 13.19
C GLN A 397 20.11 -15.96 13.32
N LEU A 398 19.91 -16.90 14.26
CA LEU A 398 20.85 -17.97 14.55
C LEU A 398 20.31 -19.32 14.05
N ALA A 399 20.97 -19.90 13.07
CA ALA A 399 20.67 -21.25 12.58
C ALA A 399 21.25 -22.33 13.53
N VAL A 400 20.50 -22.67 14.58
CA VAL A 400 20.91 -23.64 15.59
C VAL A 400 21.04 -25.08 15.08
N THR A 401 20.39 -25.37 13.96
CA THR A 401 20.57 -26.60 13.17
C THR A 401 20.34 -26.28 11.68
N SER A 402 20.56 -27.24 10.80
CA SER A 402 20.21 -27.09 9.36
C SER A 402 18.72 -26.89 9.08
N ARG A 403 17.85 -27.07 10.09
CA ARG A 403 16.38 -26.96 9.96
C ARG A 403 15.76 -25.90 10.86
N TRP A 404 16.43 -25.46 11.90
CA TRP A 404 15.91 -24.54 12.89
C TRP A 404 16.72 -23.26 12.94
N THR A 405 16.06 -22.14 12.71
CA THR A 405 16.62 -20.80 12.92
C THR A 405 15.81 -20.11 14.01
N LEU A 406 16.51 -19.58 15.00
CA LEU A 406 15.94 -18.73 16.03
C LEU A 406 16.16 -17.27 15.62
N VAL A 407 15.17 -16.42 15.86
CA VAL A 407 15.22 -14.99 15.53
C VAL A 407 14.90 -14.19 16.80
N ALA A 408 15.78 -13.28 17.15
CA ALA A 408 15.57 -12.33 18.23
C ALA A 408 15.79 -10.91 17.72
N GLY A 409 14.86 -10.01 17.99
CA GLY A 409 14.96 -8.63 17.53
C GLY A 409 14.41 -7.65 18.55
N VAL A 410 14.84 -6.42 18.44
CA VAL A 410 14.35 -5.31 19.25
C VAL A 410 14.37 -4.03 18.41
N GLN A 411 13.34 -3.23 18.56
CA GLN A 411 13.29 -1.88 18.02
C GLN A 411 13.06 -0.89 19.16
N TRP A 412 13.75 0.23 19.13
CA TRP A 412 13.48 1.38 19.97
C TRP A 412 13.04 2.54 19.06
N THR A 413 11.95 3.21 19.46
CA THR A 413 11.42 4.37 18.74
C THR A 413 11.22 5.52 19.72
N ASP A 414 11.66 6.71 19.35
CA ASP A 414 11.35 7.99 19.98
C ASP A 414 10.68 8.88 18.94
N SER A 415 9.48 9.38 19.26
CA SER A 415 8.63 10.15 18.35
C SER A 415 8.14 11.41 19.02
N LYS A 416 8.30 12.56 18.36
CA LYS A 416 7.82 13.85 18.84
C LYS A 416 6.79 14.44 17.92
N ARG A 417 5.79 15.09 18.49
CA ARG A 417 4.72 15.80 17.78
C ARG A 417 4.60 17.18 18.40
N ARG A 418 4.82 18.22 17.59
CA ARG A 418 4.68 19.61 17.98
C ARG A 418 3.67 20.29 17.06
N TYR A 419 2.64 20.85 17.64
CA TYR A 419 1.61 21.63 16.99
C TYR A 419 1.73 23.07 17.51
N ASP A 420 2.09 24.02 16.64
CA ASP A 420 2.15 25.44 16.95
C ASP A 420 0.89 26.09 16.36
N ASP A 421 -0.04 26.55 17.22
CA ASP A 421 -1.29 27.19 16.81
C ASP A 421 -1.07 28.66 16.48
N HIS A 422 -1.50 29.07 15.31
CA HIS A 422 -1.42 30.47 14.84
C HIS A 422 -2.81 31.13 14.72
N PHE A 423 -3.90 30.36 14.93
CA PHE A 423 -5.29 30.84 14.89
C PHE A 423 -5.83 31.10 16.29
N LEU A 424 -5.25 32.04 16.98
CA LEU A 424 -5.47 32.27 18.41
C LEU A 424 -6.83 32.83 18.79
N SER A 425 -7.75 33.09 17.83
CA SER A 425 -9.10 33.63 18.11
C SER A 425 -10.02 32.65 18.84
N ASN A 426 -9.72 31.34 18.82
CA ASN A 426 -10.43 30.26 19.52
C ASN A 426 -9.64 29.73 20.75
N GLY A 427 -8.59 30.47 21.18
CA GLY A 427 -7.64 30.08 22.22
C GLY A 427 -6.40 29.41 21.65
N ASP A 428 -5.31 29.41 22.40
CA ASP A 428 -4.08 28.74 22.04
C ASP A 428 -4.23 27.22 22.25
N GLN A 429 -4.15 26.46 21.17
CA GLN A 429 -4.25 25.00 21.14
C GLN A 429 -2.92 24.32 20.88
N SER A 430 -1.80 25.03 21.05
CA SER A 430 -0.45 24.49 20.86
C SER A 430 -0.20 23.26 21.74
N LEU A 431 0.48 22.25 21.16
CA LEU A 431 0.76 20.96 21.81
C LEU A 431 2.19 20.52 21.52
N ASP A 432 2.85 19.98 22.54
CA ASP A 432 4.12 19.24 22.42
C ASP A 432 3.99 17.90 23.11
N ALA A 433 4.16 16.79 22.36
CA ALA A 433 4.00 15.43 22.86
C ALA A 433 5.18 14.56 22.41
N THR A 434 5.62 13.67 23.31
CA THR A 434 6.71 12.73 23.06
C THR A 434 6.23 11.32 23.40
N TYR A 435 6.51 10.38 22.50
CA TYR A 435 6.16 8.97 22.60
C TYR A 435 7.42 8.13 22.40
N ALA A 436 7.71 7.24 23.33
CA ALA A 436 8.87 6.36 23.20
C ALA A 436 8.53 4.93 23.63
N ARG A 437 9.07 3.96 22.92
CA ARG A 437 8.85 2.54 23.24
C ARG A 437 9.97 1.64 22.73
N ILE A 438 10.16 0.53 23.47
CA ILE A 438 10.93 -0.63 23.02
C ILE A 438 9.94 -1.70 22.60
N ALA A 439 10.09 -2.22 21.39
CA ALA A 439 9.28 -3.29 20.80
C ALA A 439 10.14 -4.52 20.52
N PRO A 440 10.12 -5.54 21.40
CA PRO A 440 10.86 -6.80 21.21
C PRO A 440 10.14 -7.75 20.27
N LYS A 441 10.93 -8.66 19.65
CA LYS A 441 10.45 -9.76 18.82
C LYS A 441 11.28 -11.01 19.09
N LEU A 442 10.60 -12.13 19.26
CA LEU A 442 11.20 -13.47 19.30
C LEU A 442 10.47 -14.37 18.31
N GLY A 443 11.20 -15.15 17.55
CA GLY A 443 10.58 -16.04 16.57
C GLY A 443 11.45 -17.23 16.22
N PHE A 444 10.88 -18.12 15.44
CA PHE A 444 11.58 -19.28 14.88
C PHE A 444 11.14 -19.57 13.46
N LEU A 445 12.04 -20.18 12.70
CA LEU A 445 11.78 -20.82 11.43
C LEU A 445 12.13 -22.29 11.55
N TRP A 446 11.23 -23.19 11.16
CA TRP A 446 11.45 -24.61 11.07
C TRP A 446 11.29 -25.07 9.63
N GLN A 447 12.42 -25.38 9.00
CA GLN A 447 12.48 -25.94 7.66
C GLN A 447 12.10 -27.41 7.70
N VAL A 448 10.83 -27.72 7.45
CA VAL A 448 10.31 -29.10 7.45
C VAL A 448 10.93 -29.90 6.30
N THR A 449 10.91 -29.29 5.10
CA THR A 449 11.64 -29.73 3.89
C THR A 449 12.31 -28.51 3.25
N ARG A 450 13.02 -28.68 2.13
CA ARG A 450 13.60 -27.53 1.39
C ARG A 450 12.55 -26.52 0.95
N ASP A 451 11.35 -27.00 0.63
CA ASP A 451 10.27 -26.22 0.03
C ASP A 451 9.08 -26.00 0.97
N TRP A 452 9.23 -26.31 2.27
CA TRP A 452 8.19 -26.17 3.28
C TRP A 452 8.75 -25.67 4.60
N THR A 453 8.26 -24.51 5.03
CA THR A 453 8.64 -23.85 6.29
C THR A 453 7.42 -23.68 7.20
N VAL A 454 7.60 -23.94 8.48
CA VAL A 454 6.71 -23.51 9.56
C VAL A 454 7.42 -22.42 10.34
N TYR A 455 6.71 -21.40 10.73
CA TYR A 455 7.27 -20.29 11.49
C TYR A 455 6.33 -19.85 12.61
N GLY A 456 6.90 -19.18 13.59
CA GLY A 456 6.11 -18.52 14.64
C GLY A 456 6.89 -17.40 15.30
N ASN A 457 6.17 -16.44 15.85
CA ASN A 457 6.75 -15.35 16.60
C ASN A 457 5.82 -14.80 17.68
N VAL A 458 6.45 -14.11 18.63
CA VAL A 458 5.81 -13.16 19.55
C VAL A 458 6.49 -11.83 19.31
N SER A 459 5.73 -10.80 19.03
CA SER A 459 6.25 -9.48 18.66
C SER A 459 5.40 -8.36 19.23
N ASP A 460 6.04 -7.26 19.59
CA ASP A 460 5.38 -6.03 19.97
C ASP A 460 5.38 -5.03 18.79
N SER A 461 4.33 -4.22 18.70
CA SER A 461 4.21 -3.09 17.76
C SER A 461 3.86 -1.81 18.49
N PHE A 462 4.15 -0.66 17.85
CA PHE A 462 3.99 0.65 18.44
C PHE A 462 3.65 1.70 17.38
N GLU A 463 2.63 2.51 17.65
CA GLU A 463 2.17 3.55 16.73
C GLU A 463 1.78 4.82 17.50
N PRO A 464 2.57 5.89 17.43
CA PRO A 464 2.20 7.20 17.93
C PRO A 464 1.05 7.81 17.12
N PRO A 465 0.22 8.68 17.68
CA PRO A 465 -0.80 9.39 16.92
C PRO A 465 -0.18 10.28 15.85
N SER A 466 -0.90 10.39 14.72
CA SER A 466 -0.62 11.35 13.64
C SER A 466 -1.29 12.69 13.94
N PHE A 467 -0.88 13.76 13.27
CA PHE A 467 -1.59 15.04 13.39
C PHE A 467 -3.05 14.94 12.96
N GLY A 468 -3.37 14.13 11.96
CA GLY A 468 -4.76 13.89 11.59
C GLY A 468 -5.59 13.22 12.69
N GLU A 469 -5.00 12.59 13.71
CA GLU A 469 -5.67 12.05 14.91
C GLU A 469 -5.75 13.09 16.01
N LEU A 470 -4.66 13.80 16.26
CA LEU A 470 -4.59 14.86 17.26
C LEU A 470 -5.52 16.04 16.94
N THR A 471 -5.74 16.35 15.65
CA THR A 471 -6.54 17.51 15.17
C THR A 471 -7.84 17.09 14.47
N GLY A 472 -8.28 15.86 14.65
CA GLY A 472 -9.45 15.29 13.96
C GLY A 472 -10.79 15.72 14.53
N GLY A 473 -10.82 16.27 15.74
CA GLY A 473 -12.00 16.74 16.45
C GLY A 473 -12.21 18.25 16.37
N PRO A 474 -13.12 18.77 17.21
CA PRO A 474 -13.35 20.20 17.33
C PRO A 474 -12.22 20.96 18.03
N GLY A 475 -11.26 20.27 18.62
CA GLY A 475 -10.06 20.79 19.27
C GLY A 475 -8.88 19.86 19.08
N ILE A 476 -7.83 20.07 19.87
CA ILE A 476 -6.66 19.18 19.91
C ILE A 476 -6.87 18.12 20.97
N ASP A 477 -6.77 16.85 20.61
CA ASP A 477 -6.89 15.71 21.51
C ASP A 477 -5.50 15.23 21.92
N LEU A 478 -5.20 15.20 23.21
CA LEU A 478 -4.00 14.52 23.72
C LEU A 478 -4.29 13.00 23.77
N LEU A 479 -3.64 12.26 22.91
CA LEU A 479 -3.83 10.83 22.75
C LEU A 479 -2.59 10.06 23.17
N ASP A 480 -2.78 8.88 23.74
CA ASP A 480 -1.72 7.91 23.96
C ASP A 480 -1.35 7.17 22.66
N ALA A 481 -0.11 6.71 22.58
CA ALA A 481 0.31 5.87 21.47
C ALA A 481 -0.24 4.45 21.64
N GLN A 482 -0.88 3.94 20.58
CA GLN A 482 -1.34 2.54 20.60
C GLN A 482 -0.17 1.57 20.51
N HIS A 483 -0.32 0.41 21.15
CA HIS A 483 0.65 -0.66 21.08
C HIS A 483 -0.02 -2.04 21.13
N ALA A 484 0.60 -3.02 20.51
CA ALA A 484 0.07 -4.37 20.50
C ALA A 484 1.15 -5.42 20.77
N ARG A 485 0.73 -6.50 21.43
CA ARG A 485 1.47 -7.76 21.47
C ARG A 485 0.78 -8.81 20.65
N THR A 486 1.49 -9.32 19.65
CA THR A 486 0.98 -10.31 18.69
C THR A 486 1.69 -11.64 18.90
N VAL A 487 0.93 -12.73 18.90
CA VAL A 487 1.41 -14.11 18.74
C VAL A 487 0.98 -14.58 17.35
N GLU A 488 1.90 -15.12 16.58
CA GLU A 488 1.66 -15.62 15.23
C GLU A 488 2.25 -17.01 15.04
N LEU A 489 1.50 -17.85 14.33
CA LEU A 489 1.95 -19.15 13.85
C LEU A 489 1.53 -19.32 12.40
N GLY A 490 2.43 -19.75 11.53
CA GLY A 490 2.12 -19.92 10.14
C GLY A 490 2.96 -20.96 9.43
N THR A 491 2.59 -21.22 8.18
CA THR A 491 3.28 -22.16 7.30
C THR A 491 3.21 -21.69 5.87
N ARG A 492 4.32 -21.82 5.16
CA ARG A 492 4.40 -21.52 3.73
C ARG A 492 5.23 -22.56 3.01
N GLY A 493 4.93 -22.77 1.75
CA GLY A 493 5.71 -23.72 0.96
C GLY A 493 5.17 -23.92 -0.44
N THR A 494 5.95 -24.71 -1.20
CA THR A 494 5.58 -25.19 -2.52
C THR A 494 5.89 -26.67 -2.60
N VAL A 495 4.86 -27.49 -2.78
CA VAL A 495 5.03 -28.95 -2.94
C VAL A 495 4.28 -29.38 -4.18
N ALA A 496 4.99 -30.00 -5.12
CA ALA A 496 4.47 -30.42 -6.41
C ALA A 496 3.80 -29.29 -7.19
N ARG A 497 2.46 -29.19 -7.13
CA ARG A 497 1.64 -28.23 -7.88
C ARG A 497 0.90 -27.25 -6.98
N VAL A 498 1.18 -27.29 -5.68
CA VAL A 498 0.49 -26.48 -4.66
C VAL A 498 1.50 -25.55 -4.00
N GLN A 499 1.21 -24.28 -4.06
CA GLN A 499 1.88 -23.24 -3.26
C GLN A 499 0.89 -22.72 -2.24
N TRP A 500 1.35 -22.48 -1.00
CA TRP A 500 0.50 -21.94 0.06
C TRP A 500 1.26 -20.99 0.98
N ASP A 501 0.51 -20.09 1.60
CA ASP A 501 0.90 -19.27 2.74
C ASP A 501 -0.32 -19.18 3.68
N PHE A 502 -0.19 -19.72 4.89
CA PHE A 502 -1.24 -19.71 5.91
C PHE A 502 -0.66 -19.14 7.19
N ALA A 503 -1.39 -18.23 7.82
CA ALA A 503 -1.03 -17.66 9.11
C ALA A 503 -2.26 -17.52 10.01
N ALA A 504 -2.11 -17.85 11.29
CA ALA A 504 -3.04 -17.53 12.35
C ALA A 504 -2.36 -16.61 13.35
N TYR A 505 -3.07 -15.59 13.82
CA TYR A 505 -2.52 -14.63 14.76
C TYR A 505 -3.56 -14.19 15.78
N SER A 506 -3.07 -13.71 16.92
CA SER A 506 -3.85 -13.05 17.96
C SER A 506 -3.04 -11.88 18.50
N ALA A 507 -3.59 -10.67 18.39
CA ALA A 507 -3.01 -9.46 18.91
C ALA A 507 -3.89 -8.86 20.02
N ARG A 508 -3.27 -8.48 21.14
CA ARG A 508 -3.88 -7.63 22.17
C ARG A 508 -3.38 -6.22 21.96
N VAL A 509 -4.32 -5.31 21.68
CA VAL A 509 -4.01 -3.91 21.43
C VAL A 509 -4.44 -3.10 22.64
N HIS A 510 -3.57 -2.20 23.07
CA HIS A 510 -3.82 -1.23 24.14
C HIS A 510 -3.83 0.16 23.53
N ASP A 511 -4.72 0.99 24.04
CA ASP A 511 -4.87 2.40 23.65
C ASP A 511 -5.10 2.57 22.13
N GLU A 512 -5.90 1.65 21.53
CA GLU A 512 -6.15 1.68 20.10
C GLU A 512 -6.78 3.00 19.69
N LEU A 513 -6.19 3.64 18.68
CA LEU A 513 -6.62 4.94 18.16
C LEU A 513 -7.85 4.76 17.27
N LEU A 514 -9.03 5.14 17.77
CA LEU A 514 -10.30 5.03 17.07
C LEU A 514 -10.86 6.40 16.71
N GLY A 515 -10.98 6.68 15.42
CA GLY A 515 -11.66 7.88 14.90
C GLY A 515 -13.16 7.79 15.13
N LEU A 516 -13.74 8.79 15.76
CA LEU A 516 -15.17 8.93 15.96
C LEU A 516 -15.75 9.87 14.91
N ASN A 517 -16.83 9.43 14.28
CA ASN A 517 -17.65 10.30 13.43
C ASN A 517 -19.11 10.23 13.91
N GLY A 518 -19.83 11.30 13.74
CA GLY A 518 -21.26 11.34 13.99
C GLY A 518 -22.07 10.73 12.84
N PRO A 519 -23.40 10.61 13.01
CA PRO A 519 -24.28 10.00 12.01
C PRO A 519 -24.28 10.67 10.64
N GLY A 520 -23.95 11.95 10.55
CA GLY A 520 -23.79 12.70 9.30
C GLY A 520 -22.40 12.59 8.67
N GLY A 521 -21.47 11.86 9.31
CA GLY A 521 -20.08 11.75 8.88
C GLY A 521 -19.19 12.90 9.38
N GLU A 522 -19.73 13.79 10.23
CA GLU A 522 -18.96 14.84 10.89
C GLU A 522 -17.89 14.24 11.82
N PRO A 523 -16.64 14.72 11.76
CA PRO A 523 -15.59 14.22 12.63
C PRO A 523 -15.82 14.68 14.08
N LEU A 524 -15.78 13.75 15.02
CA LEU A 524 -15.93 13.98 16.48
C LEU A 524 -14.59 13.88 17.22
N GLY A 525 -13.49 13.61 16.51
CA GLY A 525 -12.17 13.42 17.10
C GLY A 525 -11.70 11.96 17.08
N THR A 526 -10.60 11.71 17.76
CA THR A 526 -10.05 10.36 17.96
C THR A 526 -9.98 10.09 19.46
N VAL A 527 -10.24 8.86 19.86
CA VAL A 527 -10.13 8.39 21.24
C VAL A 527 -9.23 7.17 21.32
N ASN A 528 -8.63 6.94 22.48
CA ASN A 528 -7.98 5.68 22.79
C ASN A 528 -9.02 4.68 23.32
N ALA A 529 -9.17 3.53 22.65
CA ALA A 529 -9.86 2.39 23.22
C ALA A 529 -8.88 1.62 24.12
N PRO A 530 -9.18 1.46 25.43
CA PRO A 530 -8.21 0.91 26.39
C PRO A 530 -7.71 -0.48 25.98
N HIS A 531 -8.61 -1.36 25.56
CA HIS A 531 -8.30 -2.73 25.17
C HIS A 531 -9.14 -3.18 23.98
N THR A 532 -8.45 -3.70 22.95
CA THR A 532 -9.08 -4.40 21.85
C THR A 532 -8.30 -5.68 21.54
N ARG A 533 -8.93 -6.57 20.79
CA ARG A 533 -8.33 -7.84 20.41
C ARG A 533 -8.54 -8.11 18.93
N HIS A 534 -7.44 -8.41 18.24
CA HIS A 534 -7.43 -8.73 16.82
C HIS A 534 -7.01 -10.19 16.62
N ASP A 535 -7.97 -11.08 16.43
CA ASP A 535 -7.74 -12.47 16.05
C ASP A 535 -7.96 -12.63 14.55
N GLY A 536 -7.12 -13.40 13.86
CA GLY A 536 -7.30 -13.63 12.43
C GLY A 536 -6.65 -14.90 11.90
N PHE A 537 -7.14 -15.30 10.72
CA PHE A 537 -6.55 -16.33 9.89
C PHE A 537 -6.45 -15.82 8.46
N GLU A 538 -5.27 -15.92 7.89
CA GLU A 538 -4.90 -15.48 6.57
C GLU A 538 -4.49 -16.70 5.74
N ALA A 539 -5.03 -16.84 4.55
CA ALA A 539 -4.69 -17.96 3.67
C ALA A 539 -4.55 -17.52 2.22
N GLY A 540 -3.41 -17.84 1.63
CA GLY A 540 -3.17 -17.79 0.19
C GLY A 540 -2.88 -19.17 -0.34
N ALA A 541 -3.44 -19.50 -1.51
CA ALA A 541 -3.15 -20.77 -2.17
C ALA A 541 -3.13 -20.58 -3.69
N GLN A 542 -2.18 -21.24 -4.33
CA GLN A 542 -2.10 -21.37 -5.78
C GLN A 542 -1.91 -22.83 -6.14
N VAL A 543 -2.72 -23.35 -7.07
CA VAL A 543 -2.71 -24.74 -7.49
C VAL A 543 -2.66 -24.83 -9.01
N ALA A 544 -1.62 -25.44 -9.54
CA ALA A 544 -1.56 -25.84 -10.95
C ALA A 544 -2.36 -27.16 -11.12
N ILE A 545 -3.69 -27.06 -11.39
CA ILE A 545 -4.60 -28.21 -11.54
C ILE A 545 -4.13 -29.08 -12.70
N THR A 546 -3.81 -28.43 -13.84
CA THR A 546 -3.18 -29.06 -15.01
C THR A 546 -2.06 -28.16 -15.53
N LYS A 547 -1.39 -28.55 -16.62
CA LYS A 547 -0.41 -27.70 -17.33
C LYS A 547 -1.02 -26.41 -17.91
N SER A 548 -2.34 -26.35 -18.06
CA SER A 548 -3.08 -25.23 -18.67
C SER A 548 -4.14 -24.62 -17.78
N LEU A 549 -4.41 -25.20 -16.63
CA LEU A 549 -5.45 -24.74 -15.71
C LEU A 549 -4.84 -24.53 -14.32
N SER A 550 -4.95 -23.32 -13.80
CA SER A 550 -4.51 -22.94 -12.45
C SER A 550 -5.64 -22.29 -11.67
N TRP A 551 -5.63 -22.50 -10.38
CA TRP A 551 -6.50 -21.84 -9.41
C TRP A 551 -5.63 -21.06 -8.41
N ARG A 552 -6.05 -19.84 -8.10
CA ARG A 552 -5.42 -18.94 -7.12
C ARG A 552 -6.50 -18.39 -6.19
N SER A 553 -6.19 -18.30 -4.92
CA SER A 553 -7.14 -17.72 -3.95
C SER A 553 -6.46 -17.03 -2.79
N SER A 554 -7.18 -16.06 -2.23
CA SER A 554 -6.89 -15.42 -0.96
C SER A 554 -8.12 -15.43 -0.08
N TYR A 555 -7.95 -15.80 1.18
CA TYR A 555 -9.00 -15.79 2.18
C TYR A 555 -8.53 -15.12 3.45
N LEU A 556 -9.39 -14.27 3.99
CA LEU A 556 -9.19 -13.55 5.24
C LEU A 556 -10.37 -13.86 6.17
N TRP A 557 -10.06 -14.34 7.37
CA TRP A 557 -10.96 -14.34 8.50
C TRP A 557 -10.45 -13.35 9.54
N SER A 558 -11.33 -12.43 9.99
CA SER A 558 -11.01 -11.35 10.91
C SER A 558 -12.04 -11.31 12.02
N ARG A 559 -11.57 -11.36 13.26
CA ARG A 559 -12.36 -11.13 14.46
C ARG A 559 -11.70 -10.05 15.28
N PHE A 560 -11.92 -8.80 14.90
CA PHE A 560 -11.44 -7.62 15.62
C PHE A 560 -12.56 -7.11 16.50
N ARG A 561 -12.31 -6.90 17.78
CA ARG A 561 -13.35 -6.58 18.76
C ARG A 561 -12.81 -5.75 19.90
N PHE A 562 -13.68 -5.04 20.57
CA PHE A 562 -13.42 -4.52 21.90
C PHE A 562 -13.18 -5.67 22.87
N ASP A 563 -12.47 -5.42 23.96
CA ASP A 563 -12.18 -6.38 25.03
C ASP A 563 -12.66 -5.76 26.35
N ASP A 564 -13.88 -6.09 26.75
CA ASP A 564 -14.58 -5.57 27.95
C ASP A 564 -14.71 -4.03 27.96
N ASN A 565 -15.12 -3.44 26.84
CA ASN A 565 -15.31 -1.99 26.75
C ASN A 565 -16.58 -1.56 27.47
N ALA A 566 -16.51 -0.49 28.28
CA ALA A 566 -17.63 0.01 29.07
C ALA A 566 -18.86 0.42 28.24
N SER A 567 -18.67 0.90 27.00
CA SER A 567 -19.77 1.36 26.12
C SER A 567 -20.22 0.31 25.12
N TYR A 568 -19.29 -0.53 24.64
CA TYR A 568 -19.52 -1.43 23.51
C TYR A 568 -19.32 -2.91 23.86
N GLY A 569 -18.97 -3.25 25.12
CA GLY A 569 -18.72 -4.62 25.54
C GLY A 569 -17.66 -5.30 24.71
N ASP A 570 -18.02 -6.44 24.12
CA ASP A 570 -17.17 -7.23 23.19
C ASP A 570 -17.58 -7.09 21.72
N ASN A 571 -18.23 -5.99 21.34
CA ASN A 571 -18.65 -5.75 19.98
C ASN A 571 -17.45 -5.82 19.00
N ALA A 572 -17.70 -6.35 17.80
CA ALA A 572 -16.71 -6.33 16.74
C ALA A 572 -16.41 -4.88 16.31
N LEU A 573 -15.13 -4.59 16.02
CA LEU A 573 -14.74 -3.32 15.42
C LEU A 573 -15.37 -3.22 14.02
N PRO A 574 -16.01 -2.08 13.68
CA PRO A 574 -16.72 -1.94 12.43
C PRO A 574 -15.78 -1.68 11.24
N GLY A 575 -16.32 -1.77 10.03
CA GLY A 575 -15.67 -1.33 8.80
C GLY A 575 -14.92 -2.40 8.01
N ILE A 576 -14.82 -3.63 8.51
CA ILE A 576 -14.22 -4.77 7.79
C ILE A 576 -15.13 -6.01 7.89
N PRO A 577 -15.32 -6.78 6.79
CA PRO A 577 -16.06 -8.03 6.86
C PRO A 577 -15.27 -9.09 7.65
N ALA A 578 -15.99 -9.89 8.47
CA ALA A 578 -15.37 -10.99 9.21
C ALA A 578 -14.82 -12.10 8.30
N HIS A 579 -15.34 -12.22 7.11
CA HIS A 579 -14.87 -13.17 6.08
C HIS A 579 -14.77 -12.46 4.74
N PHE A 580 -13.62 -12.58 4.11
CA PHE A 580 -13.40 -12.01 2.79
C PHE A 580 -12.62 -13.01 1.93
N TYR A 581 -13.10 -13.28 0.73
CA TYR A 581 -12.49 -14.24 -0.18
C TYR A 581 -12.36 -13.67 -1.58
N ARG A 582 -11.24 -13.94 -2.22
CA ARG A 582 -11.00 -13.76 -3.65
C ARG A 582 -10.50 -15.06 -4.27
N GLY A 583 -11.04 -15.40 -5.43
CA GLY A 583 -10.64 -16.58 -6.18
C GLY A 583 -10.53 -16.29 -7.66
N GLU A 584 -9.57 -16.96 -8.30
CA GLU A 584 -9.30 -16.85 -9.72
C GLU A 584 -9.03 -18.24 -10.30
N LEU A 585 -9.70 -18.57 -11.40
CA LEU A 585 -9.47 -19.78 -12.18
C LEU A 585 -9.01 -19.36 -13.57
N THR A 586 -7.75 -19.65 -13.91
CA THR A 586 -7.14 -19.27 -15.18
C THR A 586 -6.88 -20.49 -16.04
N TRP A 587 -7.40 -20.46 -17.25
CA TRP A 587 -7.07 -21.38 -18.32
C TRP A 587 -6.13 -20.69 -19.30
N ALA A 588 -4.92 -21.21 -19.47
CA ALA A 588 -3.86 -20.68 -20.32
C ALA A 588 -3.15 -21.81 -21.05
N PRO A 589 -3.65 -22.25 -22.22
CA PRO A 589 -3.04 -23.34 -22.99
C PRO A 589 -1.69 -22.90 -23.56
N ALA A 590 -0.64 -23.67 -23.26
CA ALA A 590 0.67 -23.44 -23.84
C ALA A 590 0.64 -23.71 -25.36
N ARG A 591 0.91 -22.70 -26.17
CA ARG A 591 1.08 -22.82 -27.61
C ARG A 591 2.43 -22.23 -28.00
N GLY A 592 3.45 -23.08 -28.09
CA GLY A 592 4.81 -22.64 -28.45
C GLY A 592 5.45 -21.74 -27.39
N THR A 593 6.62 -21.16 -27.72
CA THR A 593 7.44 -20.42 -26.77
C THR A 593 7.17 -18.90 -26.73
N ALA A 594 6.23 -18.38 -27.53
CA ALA A 594 6.19 -16.91 -27.80
C ALA A 594 4.94 -16.18 -27.31
N SER A 595 3.81 -16.83 -27.03
CA SER A 595 2.62 -16.13 -26.49
C SER A 595 1.63 -17.09 -25.87
N VAL A 596 0.99 -16.66 -24.79
CA VAL A 596 -0.04 -17.41 -24.08
C VAL A 596 -1.34 -16.64 -24.15
N TYR A 597 -2.39 -17.25 -24.73
CA TYR A 597 -3.75 -16.77 -24.57
C TYR A 597 -4.28 -17.27 -23.25
N PHE A 598 -5.08 -16.47 -22.58
CA PHE A 598 -5.65 -16.83 -21.30
C PHE A 598 -7.14 -16.46 -21.20
N ILE A 599 -7.84 -17.21 -20.39
CA ILE A 599 -9.21 -16.93 -19.93
C ILE A 599 -9.19 -17.10 -18.41
N THR A 600 -9.60 -16.05 -17.69
CA THR A 600 -9.63 -16.03 -16.24
C THR A 600 -11.03 -15.71 -15.75
N LEU A 601 -11.59 -16.59 -14.94
CA LEU A 601 -12.81 -16.36 -14.16
C LEU A 601 -12.39 -15.91 -12.77
N ASN A 602 -12.93 -14.81 -12.25
CA ASN A 602 -12.65 -14.34 -10.91
C ASN A 602 -13.94 -14.12 -10.10
N THR A 603 -13.80 -14.21 -8.78
CA THR A 603 -14.86 -13.93 -7.82
C THR A 603 -14.32 -13.20 -6.61
N GLU A 604 -15.13 -12.28 -6.08
CA GLU A 604 -14.94 -11.63 -4.78
C GLU A 604 -16.19 -11.91 -3.94
N TRP A 605 -15.99 -12.30 -2.68
CA TRP A 605 -17.07 -12.75 -1.82
C TRP A 605 -16.92 -12.27 -0.39
N SER A 606 -17.90 -11.50 0.08
CA SER A 606 -18.11 -11.10 1.47
C SER A 606 -19.42 -11.74 1.95
N PRO A 607 -19.38 -12.95 2.59
CA PRO A 607 -20.55 -13.79 2.82
C PRO A 607 -21.48 -13.32 3.94
N ARG A 608 -21.00 -12.43 4.82
CA ARG A 608 -21.74 -12.01 6.01
C ARG A 608 -21.84 -10.50 6.08
N ARG A 609 -22.93 -10.01 6.68
CA ARG A 609 -23.04 -8.61 7.06
C ARG A 609 -21.94 -8.25 8.08
N TYR A 610 -21.47 -7.03 8.05
CA TYR A 610 -20.53 -6.52 9.04
C TYR A 610 -20.98 -5.15 9.59
N ALA A 611 -20.58 -4.84 10.81
CA ALA A 611 -20.98 -3.61 11.47
C ALA A 611 -20.36 -2.37 10.80
N VAL A 612 -21.14 -1.29 10.76
CA VAL A 612 -20.75 0.05 10.30
C VAL A 612 -20.55 0.99 11.50
N ASP A 613 -21.22 0.70 12.61
CA ASP A 613 -21.09 1.44 13.84
C ASP A 613 -20.61 0.54 15.00
N MET A 614 -19.98 1.16 16.02
CA MET A 614 -19.45 0.44 17.19
C MET A 614 -20.58 -0.13 18.05
N ALA A 615 -21.77 0.49 18.05
CA ALA A 615 -22.96 0.04 18.78
C ALA A 615 -23.68 -1.16 18.11
N HIS A 616 -23.27 -1.55 16.89
CA HIS A 616 -23.87 -2.64 16.09
C HIS A 616 -25.36 -2.42 15.76
N THR A 617 -25.73 -1.19 15.46
CA THR A 617 -27.10 -0.83 15.05
C THR A 617 -27.24 -0.66 13.54
N LEU A 618 -26.13 -0.50 12.81
CA LEU A 618 -26.06 -0.36 11.35
C LEU A 618 -25.10 -1.38 10.72
N PHE A 619 -25.49 -1.98 9.60
CA PHE A 619 -24.73 -3.06 8.96
C PHE A 619 -24.63 -2.90 7.44
N ALA A 620 -23.48 -3.24 6.88
CA ALA A 620 -23.30 -3.47 5.46
C ALA A 620 -23.76 -4.88 5.07
N ASP A 621 -24.37 -5.00 3.88
CA ASP A 621 -24.92 -6.28 3.39
C ASP A 621 -23.83 -7.16 2.76
N PRO A 622 -24.02 -8.49 2.76
CA PRO A 622 -23.15 -9.43 2.06
C PRO A 622 -23.27 -9.28 0.54
N TYR A 623 -22.20 -9.63 -0.17
CA TYR A 623 -22.18 -9.61 -1.62
C TYR A 623 -21.28 -10.70 -2.24
N THR A 624 -21.54 -10.98 -3.52
CA THR A 624 -20.67 -11.79 -4.38
C THR A 624 -20.56 -11.11 -5.74
N LEU A 625 -19.34 -10.96 -6.22
CA LEU A 625 -19.04 -10.41 -7.54
C LEU A 625 -18.39 -11.48 -8.41
N PHE A 626 -18.66 -11.41 -9.71
CA PHE A 626 -18.03 -12.24 -10.72
C PHE A 626 -17.42 -11.39 -11.82
N GLY A 627 -16.26 -11.80 -12.30
CA GLY A 627 -15.58 -11.18 -13.42
C GLY A 627 -15.03 -12.22 -14.40
N LEU A 628 -14.75 -11.75 -15.61
CA LEU A 628 -14.12 -12.51 -16.67
C LEU A 628 -13.03 -11.69 -17.29
N LYS A 629 -11.86 -12.28 -17.51
CA LYS A 629 -10.75 -11.67 -18.21
C LYS A 629 -10.27 -12.58 -19.32
N VAL A 630 -10.07 -12.05 -20.50
CA VAL A 630 -9.51 -12.79 -21.64
C VAL A 630 -8.39 -11.94 -22.24
N GLY A 631 -7.37 -12.58 -22.75
CA GLY A 631 -6.27 -11.84 -23.35
C GLY A 631 -5.17 -12.70 -23.95
N ARG A 632 -4.13 -12.00 -24.35
CA ARG A 632 -2.88 -12.56 -24.83
C ARG A 632 -1.72 -11.91 -24.09
N ASN A 633 -0.91 -12.70 -23.45
CA ASN A 633 0.40 -12.30 -22.96
C ASN A 633 1.47 -12.72 -23.94
N ALA A 634 2.15 -11.77 -24.56
CA ALA A 634 3.28 -12.02 -25.43
C ALA A 634 4.56 -11.68 -24.67
N GLY A 635 5.52 -12.60 -24.60
CA GLY A 635 6.84 -12.33 -24.01
C GLY A 635 7.55 -11.15 -24.69
N ALA A 636 7.36 -11.01 -26.02
CA ALA A 636 7.73 -9.86 -26.84
C ALA A 636 6.64 -9.58 -27.87
N GLY A 637 6.51 -8.33 -28.31
CA GLY A 637 5.45 -7.87 -29.21
C GLY A 637 4.20 -7.41 -28.48
N PHE A 638 3.02 -7.56 -29.09
CA PHE A 638 1.75 -7.04 -28.57
C PHE A 638 1.08 -8.01 -27.59
N SER A 639 0.80 -7.52 -26.40
CA SER A 639 -0.12 -8.11 -25.43
C SER A 639 -1.40 -7.30 -25.39
N TRP A 640 -2.53 -7.96 -25.03
CA TRP A 640 -3.81 -7.29 -24.88
C TRP A 640 -4.68 -8.03 -23.89
N PHE A 641 -5.63 -7.31 -23.29
CA PHE A 641 -6.68 -7.87 -22.46
C PHE A 641 -8.04 -7.23 -22.73
N LEU A 642 -9.08 -7.99 -22.42
CA LEU A 642 -10.46 -7.55 -22.27
C LEU A 642 -10.96 -8.09 -20.93
N GLU A 643 -11.44 -7.22 -20.06
CA GLU A 643 -11.85 -7.55 -18.70
C GLU A 643 -13.25 -7.03 -18.43
N GLY A 644 -14.15 -7.92 -18.00
CA GLY A 644 -15.47 -7.60 -17.46
C GLY A 644 -15.49 -7.77 -15.95
N ARG A 645 -15.92 -6.74 -15.23
CA ARG A 645 -16.07 -6.72 -13.76
C ARG A 645 -17.53 -6.60 -13.37
N ASN A 646 -17.88 -7.16 -12.20
CA ASN A 646 -19.26 -7.17 -11.69
C ASN A 646 -20.29 -7.54 -12.76
N LEU A 647 -20.07 -8.67 -13.44
CA LEU A 647 -20.87 -9.11 -14.62
C LEU A 647 -22.35 -9.25 -14.30
N ALA A 648 -22.70 -9.59 -13.06
CA ALA A 648 -24.07 -9.70 -12.58
C ALA A 648 -24.73 -8.33 -12.30
N ASN A 649 -24.01 -7.23 -12.47
CA ASN A 649 -24.44 -5.87 -12.13
C ASN A 649 -24.99 -5.76 -10.70
N ARG A 650 -24.31 -6.38 -9.75
CA ARG A 650 -24.71 -6.35 -8.35
C ARG A 650 -24.49 -4.99 -7.74
N THR A 651 -25.51 -4.37 -7.15
CA THR A 651 -25.36 -3.23 -6.27
C THR A 651 -24.80 -3.70 -4.93
N TYR A 652 -23.69 -3.13 -4.48
CA TYR A 652 -23.01 -3.55 -3.26
C TYR A 652 -22.26 -2.37 -2.61
N THR A 653 -21.92 -2.55 -1.33
CA THR A 653 -21.07 -1.65 -0.58
C THR A 653 -19.62 -2.11 -0.71
N ALA A 654 -18.77 -1.33 -1.36
CA ALA A 654 -17.35 -1.63 -1.47
C ALA A 654 -16.65 -1.41 -0.13
N THR A 655 -16.91 -0.29 0.54
CA THR A 655 -16.42 0.02 1.89
C THR A 655 -17.41 0.94 2.62
N THR A 656 -17.21 1.15 3.91
CA THR A 656 -18.07 1.99 4.73
C THR A 656 -17.26 3.06 5.47
N GLY A 657 -17.89 4.18 5.82
CA GLY A 657 -17.46 4.97 6.96
C GLY A 657 -17.54 4.13 8.25
N VAL A 658 -17.07 4.71 9.34
CA VAL A 658 -17.20 4.12 10.69
C VAL A 658 -17.69 5.21 11.63
N ILE A 659 -18.76 4.94 12.37
CA ILE A 659 -19.33 5.85 13.36
C ILE A 659 -19.49 5.16 14.71
N ALA A 660 -19.61 5.96 15.76
CA ALA A 660 -19.78 5.43 17.12
C ALA A 660 -21.13 4.71 17.29
N ASP A 661 -22.23 5.37 16.95
CA ASP A 661 -23.57 4.82 17.10
C ASP A 661 -24.54 5.45 16.09
N ALA A 662 -25.10 4.67 15.21
CA ALA A 662 -26.14 5.10 14.27
C ALA A 662 -27.53 5.21 14.92
N ARG A 663 -27.70 4.74 16.15
CA ARG A 663 -28.99 4.71 16.89
C ARG A 663 -30.11 4.02 16.09
N GLY A 664 -29.76 2.98 15.32
CA GLY A 664 -30.68 2.29 14.44
C GLY A 664 -31.15 3.09 13.21
N GLN A 665 -30.57 4.26 12.96
CA GLN A 665 -30.89 5.08 11.79
C GLN A 665 -30.05 4.66 10.58
N ASP A 666 -30.57 4.90 9.39
CA ASP A 666 -29.85 4.69 8.14
C ASP A 666 -28.89 5.88 7.87
N ALA A 667 -27.72 5.85 8.50
CA ALA A 667 -26.71 6.90 8.38
C ALA A 667 -25.96 6.82 7.03
N ALA A 668 -25.52 7.98 6.52
CA ALA A 668 -24.78 8.08 5.26
C ALA A 668 -23.33 7.61 5.41
N GLN A 669 -23.12 6.29 5.50
CA GLN A 669 -21.83 5.67 5.72
C GLN A 669 -21.42 4.67 4.60
N PHE A 670 -22.26 4.46 3.60
CA PHE A 670 -22.03 3.46 2.57
C PHE A 670 -21.36 4.08 1.35
N LEU A 671 -20.28 3.46 0.90
CA LEU A 671 -19.56 3.80 -0.33
C LEU A 671 -19.87 2.72 -1.37
N PRO A 672 -20.68 3.05 -2.40
CA PRO A 672 -21.04 2.11 -3.46
C PRO A 672 -19.82 1.59 -4.19
N GLY A 673 -19.81 0.29 -4.49
CA GLY A 673 -18.88 -0.28 -5.46
C GLY A 673 -19.40 -0.09 -6.89
N ASP A 674 -18.50 -0.15 -7.85
CA ASP A 674 -18.80 0.07 -9.26
C ASP A 674 -19.83 -0.93 -9.80
N GLY A 675 -20.73 -0.47 -10.68
CA GLY A 675 -21.61 -1.31 -11.47
C GLY A 675 -20.85 -2.21 -12.44
N ARG A 676 -21.59 -2.88 -13.35
CA ARG A 676 -20.95 -3.66 -14.42
C ARG A 676 -20.04 -2.80 -15.27
N ALA A 677 -18.81 -3.25 -15.47
CA ALA A 677 -17.80 -2.54 -16.21
C ALA A 677 -17.03 -3.44 -17.18
N VAL A 678 -16.56 -2.85 -18.26
CA VAL A 678 -15.67 -3.50 -19.25
C VAL A 678 -14.47 -2.62 -19.49
N TYR A 679 -13.28 -3.24 -19.47
CA TYR A 679 -12.01 -2.57 -19.72
C TYR A 679 -11.21 -3.34 -20.76
N ALA A 680 -10.44 -2.62 -21.57
CA ALA A 680 -9.53 -3.20 -22.53
C ALA A 680 -8.19 -2.47 -22.49
N GLY A 681 -7.12 -3.19 -22.82
CA GLY A 681 -5.80 -2.59 -22.89
C GLY A 681 -4.89 -3.32 -23.87
N VAL A 682 -3.94 -2.57 -24.41
CA VAL A 682 -2.89 -3.05 -25.31
C VAL A 682 -1.56 -2.55 -24.81
N SER A 683 -0.57 -3.43 -24.78
CA SER A 683 0.82 -3.09 -24.46
C SER A 683 1.75 -3.71 -25.49
N TRP A 684 2.90 -3.07 -25.68
CA TRP A 684 3.95 -3.58 -26.55
C TRP A 684 5.28 -3.66 -25.80
N LYS A 685 5.99 -4.77 -26.00
CA LYS A 685 7.33 -5.00 -25.47
C LYS A 685 8.28 -5.28 -26.64
N PRO A 686 9.43 -4.60 -26.76
CA PRO A 686 10.40 -4.89 -27.79
C PRO A 686 10.89 -6.35 -27.72
N LYS A 687 11.41 -6.85 -28.86
CA LYS A 687 11.99 -8.20 -28.95
C LYS A 687 13.37 -8.24 -28.31
#